data_e459d6fdd07aa08aecff143aeab9f144
#
_entry.id   e459d6fdd07aa08aecff143aeab9f144
#
_cell.length_a   1.000
_cell.length_b   1.000
_cell.length_c   1.000
_cell.angle_alpha   90.00
_cell.angle_beta   90.00
_cell.angle_gamma   90.00
#
_symmetry.space_group_name_H-M   'P 1'
#
loop_
_entity.id
_entity.type
_entity.pdbx_description
1 polymer ?
#
loop_
_entity_poly.entity_id
_entity_poly.type
_entity_poly.pdbx_seq_one_letter_code
_entity_poly.pdbx_strand_id
1 'polypeptide(L)'
;MKKWIAGISAAVLAFTGVASAVPGAVVTAADSNSKYNYGEALQKSMFFYEVQQSGVKPDWNEVSWRSDCMTNDYVPGGWFDAGDHLKFTLTNAYSAALLGWGLLNYGDGVDKAGQRTMYENNLQFALDYLVGCDQGDNIVYMIGEGSFDHVWWGSAEVYMDKYELMKGETQRPYYTCEDSCIEADMAAALATGYLNFKDSQPEKAKEYLEHAVDLFDRADKLRSIGDDPEEQSYYKITTFYDDLFYAANWLYMATGEQKYLDLCKTDYIPNLGKEEQSSEMKYTWGMCWDDVMQGGMLLYAINTGESQWKDQFTKHLEYWTTGYGGKQITYTPDGLPWLFQWGSLRHATTAAFLAYVAVDQLYQDDTAKAEKYTKFADKVMNYCFGDNSKNFSYVVGMGEDYPQAWHHRTSSGAWNDKWSNIGQTEGEDAKPHAHILYGALVGGPDQKDGYSDKIGDYQYTEVAIDYNAGYTAALCAMVDKYGGTSDPDFPPTETPKWDEFFMKASINQSASSYTELKVFAMNHSAWPARTIKNLSYNYYFDISELVDAGYSINDVSVKVGYDQHSGDKGKISISDPIQYDGNIYYVKLSFADGSVVMPTGQSEHRSECQFRISIPDNIQGVWDPTNDYSYAGLDHITMYDGDTLIWGVEPDGTKPDVTTPTTTKPSTTTTTETTTTTTATTKATMTTTSDDIIYESEGALLLDDEPEKLTYRVGEDLDLTGLRISLKYYYGKDSCDVIYDKVSPADYPDKLTIDTSEI
;
A
#
# COMPACT_ATOMS: atom_id res chain seq x y z
N MET A 1 -12.74 9.83 35.96
CA MET A 1 -11.89 10.30 37.07
C MET A 1 -12.20 9.66 38.44
N LYS A 2 -13.45 9.41 38.89
CA LYS A 2 -13.70 8.77 40.23
C LYS A 2 -13.42 7.26 40.29
N LYS A 3 -13.32 6.53 39.22
CA LYS A 3 -12.97 5.09 39.23
C LYS A 3 -11.45 4.80 39.11
N TRP A 4 -10.65 5.75 38.64
CA TRP A 4 -9.20 5.60 38.50
C TRP A 4 -8.39 5.90 39.78
N ILE A 5 -9.01 6.53 40.79
CA ILE A 5 -8.35 6.90 42.07
C ILE A 5 -8.56 5.88 43.19
N ALA A 6 -9.39 4.85 42.97
CA ALA A 6 -9.69 3.86 44.00
C ALA A 6 -8.80 2.61 44.02
N GLY A 7 -7.81 2.52 43.11
CA GLY A 7 -6.94 1.34 42.94
C GLY A 7 -5.53 1.43 43.59
N ILE A 8 -5.14 2.55 44.18
CA ILE A 8 -3.82 2.68 44.81
C ILE A 8 -3.98 2.93 46.30
N SER A 9 -4.25 1.90 47.08
CA SER A 9 -3.88 1.80 48.47
C SER A 9 -4.14 0.39 48.99
N ALA A 10 -3.05 -0.23 49.45
CA ALA A 10 -2.93 -1.42 50.30
C ALA A 10 -2.91 -2.79 49.57
N ALA A 11 -1.75 -3.40 49.42
CA ALA A 11 -1.25 -4.34 50.41
C ALA A 11 0.09 -4.93 49.94
N VAL A 12 1.14 -4.50 50.58
CA VAL A 12 2.37 -5.31 50.68
C VAL A 12 2.08 -6.43 51.69
N LEU A 13 1.99 -7.66 51.19
CA LEU A 13 2.14 -8.85 52.03
C LEU A 13 2.89 -9.92 51.25
N ALA A 14 4.11 -10.15 51.69
CA ALA A 14 4.97 -11.24 51.26
C ALA A 14 4.30 -12.60 51.54
N PHE A 15 4.27 -13.48 50.55
CA PHE A 15 4.15 -14.90 50.74
C PHE A 15 5.18 -15.66 49.91
N THR A 16 6.04 -16.35 50.62
CA THR A 16 6.99 -17.34 50.14
C THR A 16 6.27 -18.65 49.81
N GLY A 17 6.54 -19.22 48.67
CA GLY A 17 6.70 -20.65 48.52
C GLY A 17 5.56 -21.47 47.94
N VAL A 18 6.02 -22.31 47.03
CA VAL A 18 5.51 -23.58 46.53
C VAL A 18 4.94 -23.55 45.13
N ALA A 19 5.76 -23.97 44.18
CA ALA A 19 5.36 -24.39 42.87
C ALA A 19 4.40 -25.59 42.94
N SER A 20 3.19 -25.41 42.47
CA SER A 20 2.28 -26.51 42.14
C SER A 20 1.76 -26.27 40.70
N ALA A 21 2.08 -27.21 39.83
CA ALA A 21 1.56 -27.25 38.49
C ALA A 21 0.02 -27.19 38.53
N VAL A 22 -0.58 -26.16 37.89
CA VAL A 22 -1.99 -26.06 37.66
C VAL A 22 -2.24 -26.60 36.25
N PRO A 23 -3.20 -27.53 36.07
CA PRO A 23 -3.57 -28.02 34.73
C PRO A 23 -4.18 -26.90 33.89
N GLY A 24 -3.91 -26.92 32.58
CA GLY A 24 -4.35 -25.94 31.65
C GLY A 24 -5.81 -25.52 31.84
N ALA A 25 -6.03 -24.24 31.99
CA ALA A 25 -7.36 -23.66 31.93
C ALA A 25 -7.90 -23.90 30.51
N VAL A 26 -8.91 -24.74 30.41
CA VAL A 26 -9.78 -24.80 29.25
C VAL A 26 -10.45 -23.44 29.17
N VAL A 27 -10.06 -22.64 28.19
CA VAL A 27 -10.79 -21.42 27.84
C VAL A 27 -12.18 -21.91 27.37
N THR A 28 -13.16 -21.75 28.22
CA THR A 28 -14.56 -21.96 27.83
C THR A 28 -14.90 -20.92 26.77
N ALA A 29 -15.31 -21.38 25.59
CA ALA A 29 -15.87 -20.53 24.55
C ALA A 29 -16.86 -19.53 25.18
N ALA A 30 -16.64 -18.25 24.97
CA ALA A 30 -17.53 -17.21 25.39
C ALA A 30 -18.92 -17.43 24.77
N ASP A 31 -19.95 -17.02 25.49
CA ASP A 31 -21.37 -17.12 25.09
C ASP A 31 -21.54 -16.58 23.67
N SER A 32 -21.79 -17.47 22.69
CA SER A 32 -21.92 -17.21 21.26
C SER A 32 -23.28 -16.57 20.95
N ASN A 33 -23.48 -15.30 21.33
CA ASN A 33 -24.63 -14.54 20.90
C ASN A 33 -24.29 -13.44 19.87
N SER A 34 -23.02 -13.26 19.53
CA SER A 34 -22.59 -12.35 18.46
C SER A 34 -22.72 -13.04 17.09
N LYS A 35 -23.27 -12.35 16.10
CA LYS A 35 -23.43 -12.82 14.72
C LYS A 35 -22.07 -13.02 14.03
N TYR A 36 -21.05 -12.26 14.44
CA TYR A 36 -19.72 -12.23 13.85
C TYR A 36 -18.62 -12.40 14.92
N ASN A 37 -17.46 -12.89 14.52
CA ASN A 37 -16.29 -12.97 15.39
C ASN A 37 -15.49 -11.65 15.34
N TYR A 38 -15.77 -10.75 16.29
CA TYR A 38 -15.12 -9.43 16.33
C TYR A 38 -13.63 -9.51 16.71
N GLY A 39 -13.20 -10.55 17.42
CA GLY A 39 -11.78 -10.80 17.71
C GLY A 39 -10.97 -11.13 16.47
N GLU A 40 -11.51 -11.96 15.59
CA GLU A 40 -10.92 -12.24 14.28
C GLU A 40 -10.90 -10.99 13.39
N ALA A 41 -11.97 -10.18 13.42
CA ALA A 41 -12.01 -8.92 12.68
C ALA A 41 -10.93 -7.94 13.16
N LEU A 42 -10.68 -7.87 14.48
CA LEU A 42 -9.61 -7.06 15.04
C LEU A 42 -8.24 -7.58 14.63
N GLN A 43 -8.00 -8.90 14.67
CA GLN A 43 -6.77 -9.53 14.20
C GLN A 43 -6.48 -9.17 12.74
N LYS A 44 -7.48 -9.33 11.86
CA LYS A 44 -7.35 -9.00 10.44
C LYS A 44 -7.15 -7.50 10.21
N SER A 45 -7.76 -6.64 11.04
CA SER A 45 -7.51 -5.20 10.95
C SER A 45 -6.06 -4.84 11.32
N MET A 46 -5.44 -5.53 12.29
CA MET A 46 -4.01 -5.36 12.57
C MET A 46 -3.15 -5.81 11.39
N PHE A 47 -3.48 -6.94 10.76
CA PHE A 47 -2.80 -7.42 9.57
C PHE A 47 -2.84 -6.40 8.41
N PHE A 48 -3.95 -5.66 8.24
CA PHE A 48 -3.99 -4.57 7.27
C PHE A 48 -2.93 -3.49 7.56
N TYR A 49 -2.78 -3.05 8.82
CA TYR A 49 -1.73 -2.08 9.18
C TYR A 49 -0.32 -2.64 8.98
N GLU A 50 -0.10 -3.94 9.20
CA GLU A 50 1.16 -4.60 8.88
C GLU A 50 1.46 -4.59 7.37
N VAL A 51 0.44 -4.73 6.52
CA VAL A 51 0.60 -4.60 5.06
C VAL A 51 1.00 -3.19 4.67
N GLN A 52 0.54 -2.16 5.37
CA GLN A 52 0.84 -0.76 5.07
C GLN A 52 2.23 -0.31 5.53
N GLN A 53 2.99 -1.13 6.24
CA GLN A 53 4.31 -0.73 6.75
C GLN A 53 5.32 -0.48 5.64
N SER A 54 6.05 0.63 5.76
CA SER A 54 7.19 1.04 4.93
C SER A 54 8.50 0.86 5.69
N GLY A 55 9.63 0.75 4.99
CA GLY A 55 10.95 0.62 5.58
C GLY A 55 11.40 -0.83 5.72
N VAL A 56 12.19 -1.09 6.77
CA VAL A 56 12.61 -2.45 7.12
C VAL A 56 11.43 -3.17 7.75
N LYS A 57 11.07 -4.33 7.19
CA LYS A 57 10.00 -5.16 7.72
C LYS A 57 10.38 -5.68 9.11
N PRO A 58 9.61 -5.38 10.16
CA PRO A 58 9.86 -5.92 11.48
C PRO A 58 9.71 -7.45 11.53
N ASP A 59 10.50 -8.11 12.39
CA ASP A 59 10.43 -9.57 12.57
C ASP A 59 9.04 -10.06 13.06
N TRP A 60 8.29 -9.18 13.72
CA TRP A 60 6.93 -9.49 14.21
C TRP A 60 5.82 -9.29 13.15
N ASN A 61 6.11 -8.68 12.00
CA ASN A 61 5.15 -8.51 10.94
C ASN A 61 4.85 -9.86 10.26
N GLU A 62 3.60 -10.30 10.34
CA GLU A 62 3.16 -11.63 9.91
C GLU A 62 2.90 -11.76 8.41
N VAL A 63 2.97 -10.65 7.65
CA VAL A 63 2.70 -10.64 6.21
C VAL A 63 3.83 -11.29 5.43
N SER A 64 3.66 -12.54 5.05
CA SER A 64 4.71 -13.36 4.41
C SER A 64 5.12 -12.87 3.01
N TRP A 65 4.24 -12.16 2.32
CA TRP A 65 4.46 -11.62 0.98
C TRP A 65 4.96 -10.17 0.97
N ARG A 66 5.22 -9.57 2.14
CA ARG A 66 5.93 -8.30 2.29
C ARG A 66 7.39 -8.54 2.66
N SER A 67 8.26 -7.62 2.23
CA SER A 67 9.67 -7.57 2.65
C SER A 67 10.09 -6.11 2.84
N ASP A 68 11.38 -5.89 3.06
CA ASP A 68 11.96 -4.55 3.16
C ASP A 68 11.63 -3.74 1.90
N CYS A 69 11.21 -2.47 2.08
CA CYS A 69 10.94 -1.55 0.98
C CYS A 69 11.28 -0.13 1.41
N MET A 70 11.75 0.72 0.50
CA MET A 70 12.00 2.15 0.76
C MET A 70 12.81 2.40 2.04
N THR A 71 13.78 1.54 2.33
CA THR A 71 14.59 1.58 3.56
C THR A 71 15.46 2.81 3.70
N ASN A 72 15.61 3.56 2.63
CA ASN A 72 16.39 4.80 2.54
C ASN A 72 15.51 6.07 2.46
N ASP A 73 14.22 5.98 2.79
CA ASP A 73 13.40 7.17 2.99
C ASP A 73 14.04 8.10 4.02
N TYR A 74 13.84 9.42 3.86
CA TYR A 74 14.37 10.41 4.79
C TYR A 74 13.92 10.17 6.24
N VAL A 75 12.64 9.81 6.43
CA VAL A 75 12.12 9.25 7.68
C VAL A 75 11.68 7.81 7.39
N PRO A 76 12.43 6.82 7.85
CA PRO A 76 12.07 5.41 7.65
C PRO A 76 10.87 5.00 8.52
N GLY A 77 10.20 3.93 8.16
CA GLY A 77 9.01 3.46 8.87
C GLY A 77 7.74 4.20 8.43
N GLY A 78 6.71 4.15 9.28
CA GLY A 78 5.38 4.69 8.98
C GLY A 78 4.57 3.81 8.04
N TRP A 79 3.31 4.15 7.89
CA TRP A 79 2.39 3.46 7.01
C TRP A 79 2.26 4.18 5.67
N PHE A 80 2.14 3.42 4.59
CA PHE A 80 1.56 3.93 3.35
C PHE A 80 0.12 4.39 3.62
N ASP A 81 -0.27 5.44 2.94
CA ASP A 81 -1.53 6.12 3.19
C ASP A 81 -2.75 5.26 2.83
N ALA A 82 -2.78 4.79 1.60
CA ALA A 82 -3.92 4.06 1.03
C ALA A 82 -3.46 2.84 0.21
N GLY A 83 -4.01 2.66 -0.98
CA GLY A 83 -3.55 1.64 -1.91
C GLY A 83 -2.29 2.01 -2.69
N ASP A 84 -1.75 3.19 -2.46
CA ASP A 84 -0.52 3.73 -3.02
C ASP A 84 0.70 3.52 -2.09
N HIS A 85 1.82 4.20 -2.37
CA HIS A 85 3.03 4.10 -1.56
C HIS A 85 3.49 5.46 -0.99
N LEU A 86 2.61 6.47 -1.06
CA LEU A 86 2.86 7.74 -0.41
C LEU A 86 2.73 7.60 1.12
N LYS A 87 3.47 8.42 1.86
CA LYS A 87 3.31 8.54 3.31
C LYS A 87 2.93 9.98 3.62
N PHE A 88 1.78 10.17 4.27
CA PHE A 88 1.34 11.46 4.80
C PHE A 88 1.36 11.43 6.31
N THR A 89 1.99 12.42 6.91
CA THR A 89 2.09 12.52 8.37
C THR A 89 0.75 12.81 9.00
N LEU A 90 -0.13 13.56 8.33
CA LEU A 90 -1.49 13.83 8.78
C LEU A 90 -2.30 12.55 9.00
N THR A 91 -2.42 11.69 7.98
CA THR A 91 -3.21 10.45 8.08
C THR A 91 -2.57 9.42 8.99
N ASN A 92 -1.22 9.37 9.06
CA ASN A 92 -0.52 8.56 10.06
C ASN A 92 -0.83 9.03 11.49
N ALA A 93 -0.83 10.35 11.75
CA ALA A 93 -1.13 10.92 13.05
C ALA A 93 -2.60 10.68 13.46
N TYR A 94 -3.54 11.00 12.58
CA TYR A 94 -4.96 10.73 12.79
C TYR A 94 -5.23 9.26 13.12
N SER A 95 -4.66 8.34 12.33
CA SER A 95 -4.85 6.91 12.52
C SER A 95 -4.24 6.42 13.83
N ALA A 96 -3.01 6.83 14.13
CA ALA A 96 -2.33 6.46 15.38
C ALA A 96 -3.09 7.00 16.62
N ALA A 97 -3.63 8.23 16.55
CA ALA A 97 -4.43 8.81 17.63
C ALA A 97 -5.70 7.99 17.92
N LEU A 98 -6.41 7.53 16.88
CA LEU A 98 -7.61 6.71 17.04
C LEU A 98 -7.28 5.29 17.54
N LEU A 99 -6.22 4.66 17.02
CA LEU A 99 -5.74 3.39 17.55
C LEU A 99 -5.35 3.52 19.02
N GLY A 100 -4.59 4.56 19.36
CA GLY A 100 -4.20 4.85 20.74
C GLY A 100 -5.42 5.07 21.64
N TRP A 101 -6.44 5.77 21.16
CA TRP A 101 -7.70 5.97 21.89
C TRP A 101 -8.48 4.66 22.10
N GLY A 102 -8.58 3.83 21.04
CA GLY A 102 -9.20 2.51 21.12
C GLY A 102 -8.55 1.63 22.18
N LEU A 103 -7.20 1.57 22.19
CA LEU A 103 -6.43 0.81 23.16
C LEU A 103 -6.60 1.32 24.60
N LEU A 104 -6.62 2.65 24.81
CA LEU A 104 -6.82 3.27 26.12
C LEU A 104 -8.20 2.97 26.73
N ASN A 105 -9.24 2.98 25.90
CA ASN A 105 -10.60 2.78 26.39
C ASN A 105 -11.00 1.31 26.47
N TYR A 106 -10.49 0.48 25.55
CA TYR A 106 -10.93 -0.90 25.33
C TYR A 106 -9.79 -1.91 25.28
N GLY A 107 -8.70 -1.64 26.00
CA GLY A 107 -7.55 -2.54 26.08
C GLY A 107 -7.92 -3.95 26.57
N ASP A 108 -8.90 -4.09 27.46
CA ASP A 108 -9.42 -5.39 27.90
C ASP A 108 -10.04 -6.17 26.72
N GLY A 109 -10.66 -5.48 25.75
CA GLY A 109 -11.16 -6.08 24.53
C GLY A 109 -10.02 -6.59 23.64
N VAL A 110 -8.96 -5.79 23.49
CA VAL A 110 -7.75 -6.19 22.75
C VAL A 110 -7.10 -7.43 23.39
N ASP A 111 -7.06 -7.50 24.74
CA ASP A 111 -6.56 -8.67 25.48
C ASP A 111 -7.44 -9.91 25.24
N LYS A 112 -8.78 -9.74 25.28
CA LYS A 112 -9.73 -10.84 25.02
C LYS A 112 -9.56 -11.40 23.60
N ALA A 113 -9.27 -10.56 22.63
CA ALA A 113 -8.98 -10.97 21.26
C ALA A 113 -7.61 -11.66 21.13
N GLY A 114 -6.71 -11.54 22.12
CA GLY A 114 -5.33 -12.03 22.02
C GLY A 114 -4.43 -11.15 21.14
N GLN A 115 -4.84 -9.89 20.87
CA GLN A 115 -4.17 -9.00 19.91
C GLN A 115 -3.31 -7.92 20.57
N ARG A 116 -3.10 -7.97 21.89
CA ARG A 116 -2.35 -6.92 22.62
C ARG A 116 -0.99 -6.62 22.00
N THR A 117 -0.17 -7.63 21.78
CA THR A 117 1.18 -7.47 21.25
C THR A 117 1.19 -6.89 19.84
N MET A 118 0.35 -7.41 18.94
CA MET A 118 0.29 -6.92 17.56
C MET A 118 -0.27 -5.49 17.49
N TYR A 119 -1.24 -5.18 18.32
CA TYR A 119 -1.81 -3.85 18.39
C TYR A 119 -0.77 -2.82 18.90
N GLU A 120 -0.08 -3.13 20.00
CA GLU A 120 0.96 -2.27 20.56
C GLU A 120 2.14 -2.11 19.60
N ASN A 121 2.56 -3.17 18.90
CA ASN A 121 3.63 -3.11 17.92
C ASN A 121 3.27 -2.19 16.75
N ASN A 122 2.06 -2.32 16.18
CA ASN A 122 1.60 -1.46 15.09
C ASN A 122 1.47 0.00 15.54
N LEU A 123 0.88 0.24 16.71
CA LEU A 123 0.77 1.59 17.25
C LEU A 123 2.15 2.23 17.48
N GLN A 124 3.08 1.50 18.07
CA GLN A 124 4.43 1.99 18.32
C GLN A 124 5.18 2.27 17.02
N PHE A 125 5.01 1.42 16.00
CA PHE A 125 5.61 1.61 14.68
C PHE A 125 5.22 2.97 14.05
N ALA A 126 3.95 3.35 14.16
CA ALA A 126 3.47 4.65 13.68
C ALA A 126 3.97 5.80 14.56
N LEU A 127 3.94 5.67 15.88
CA LEU A 127 4.39 6.71 16.79
C LEU A 127 5.89 7.00 16.63
N ASP A 128 6.72 5.98 16.41
CA ASP A 128 8.13 6.13 16.13
C ASP A 128 8.40 6.88 14.83
N TYR A 129 7.57 6.62 13.80
CA TYR A 129 7.61 7.40 12.55
C TYR A 129 7.25 8.88 12.79
N LEU A 130 6.21 9.16 13.57
CA LEU A 130 5.81 10.54 13.89
C LEU A 130 6.90 11.29 14.65
N VAL A 131 7.60 10.64 15.59
CA VAL A 131 8.79 11.21 16.25
C VAL A 131 9.86 11.53 15.21
N GLY A 132 10.11 10.64 14.26
CA GLY A 132 11.06 10.88 13.16
C GLY A 132 10.65 12.03 12.22
N CYS A 133 9.34 12.29 12.06
CA CYS A 133 8.84 13.41 11.26
C CYS A 133 9.00 14.77 11.92
N ASP A 134 9.14 14.84 13.25
CA ASP A 134 9.40 16.06 13.97
C ASP A 134 10.88 16.47 13.81
N GLN A 135 11.13 17.53 13.07
CA GLN A 135 12.48 18.04 12.78
C GLN A 135 12.88 19.23 13.69
N GLY A 136 12.09 19.51 14.71
CA GLY A 136 12.29 20.59 15.67
C GLY A 136 11.71 21.93 15.22
N ASP A 137 12.16 22.50 14.10
CA ASP A 137 11.64 23.78 13.60
C ASP A 137 10.50 23.61 12.57
N ASN A 138 10.39 22.43 11.97
CA ASN A 138 9.36 22.05 11.01
C ASN A 138 9.08 20.54 11.11
N ILE A 139 8.15 20.06 10.31
CA ILE A 139 7.83 18.63 10.21
C ILE A 139 8.02 18.12 8.79
N VAL A 140 8.35 16.83 8.64
CA VAL A 140 8.18 16.12 7.36
C VAL A 140 6.71 15.74 7.25
N TYR A 141 5.98 16.34 6.30
CA TYR A 141 4.54 16.08 6.17
C TYR A 141 4.18 15.06 5.10
N MET A 142 5.05 14.88 4.10
CA MET A 142 4.84 13.93 3.00
C MET A 142 6.17 13.31 2.55
N ILE A 143 6.16 12.01 2.22
CA ILE A 143 7.27 11.29 1.59
C ILE A 143 6.77 10.53 0.37
N GLY A 144 7.43 10.72 -0.76
CA GLY A 144 7.12 10.13 -2.06
C GLY A 144 6.73 11.17 -3.09
N GLU A 145 6.74 10.79 -4.36
CA GLU A 145 6.36 11.64 -5.49
C GLU A 145 5.03 11.18 -6.06
N GLY A 146 3.95 11.94 -5.81
CA GLY A 146 2.60 11.55 -6.21
C GLY A 146 2.42 11.42 -7.72
N SER A 147 3.11 12.26 -8.50
CA SER A 147 3.06 12.21 -9.97
C SER A 147 3.64 10.89 -10.54
N PHE A 148 4.61 10.29 -9.85
CA PHE A 148 5.14 8.98 -10.19
C PHE A 148 4.26 7.86 -9.61
N ASP A 149 3.94 7.94 -8.31
CA ASP A 149 3.22 6.91 -7.58
C ASP A 149 1.83 6.62 -8.20
N HIS A 150 1.07 7.67 -8.52
CA HIS A 150 -0.30 7.52 -9.02
C HIS A 150 -0.41 7.00 -10.45
N VAL A 151 0.66 7.05 -11.25
CA VAL A 151 0.68 6.46 -12.59
C VAL A 151 1.35 5.10 -12.64
N TRP A 152 2.14 4.76 -11.61
CA TRP A 152 2.82 3.47 -11.52
C TRP A 152 1.99 2.46 -10.72
N TRP A 153 1.98 1.20 -11.17
CA TRP A 153 1.26 0.12 -10.51
C TRP A 153 2.16 -1.09 -10.33
N GLY A 154 2.58 -1.37 -9.10
CA GLY A 154 3.47 -2.47 -8.75
C GLY A 154 3.63 -2.60 -7.24
N SER A 155 4.44 -3.55 -6.80
CA SER A 155 4.67 -3.83 -5.38
C SER A 155 5.70 -2.87 -4.76
N ALA A 156 5.51 -2.52 -3.49
CA ALA A 156 6.39 -1.63 -2.74
C ALA A 156 7.86 -2.07 -2.75
N GLU A 157 8.10 -3.37 -2.74
CA GLU A 157 9.43 -4.00 -2.69
C GLU A 157 10.31 -3.67 -3.90
N VAL A 158 9.70 -3.36 -5.04
CA VAL A 158 10.40 -3.02 -6.28
C VAL A 158 10.19 -1.57 -6.72
N TYR A 159 9.51 -0.77 -5.90
CA TYR A 159 9.25 0.64 -6.18
C TYR A 159 10.54 1.42 -6.41
N MET A 160 11.53 1.28 -5.50
CA MET A 160 12.77 2.05 -5.61
C MET A 160 13.63 1.62 -6.80
N ASP A 161 13.66 0.33 -7.16
CA ASP A 161 14.35 -0.13 -8.37
C ASP A 161 13.72 0.49 -9.64
N LYS A 162 12.38 0.60 -9.68
CA LYS A 162 11.68 1.26 -10.79
C LYS A 162 11.86 2.77 -10.78
N TYR A 163 11.82 3.39 -9.59
CA TYR A 163 12.02 4.83 -9.43
C TYR A 163 13.42 5.24 -9.89
N GLU A 164 14.46 4.51 -9.46
CA GLU A 164 15.83 4.73 -9.89
C GLU A 164 15.99 4.57 -11.43
N LEU A 165 15.36 3.54 -12.00
CA LEU A 165 15.37 3.33 -13.44
C LEU A 165 14.79 4.52 -14.22
N MET A 166 13.69 5.11 -13.74
CA MET A 166 12.97 6.17 -14.45
C MET A 166 13.50 7.57 -14.15
N LYS A 167 13.91 7.83 -12.91
CA LYS A 167 14.32 9.16 -12.44
C LYS A 167 15.84 9.30 -12.31
N GLY A 168 16.59 8.20 -12.19
CA GLY A 168 18.01 8.23 -11.88
C GLY A 168 18.33 8.56 -10.42
N GLU A 169 17.35 8.51 -9.54
CA GLU A 169 17.44 8.86 -8.13
C GLU A 169 17.25 7.62 -7.25
N THR A 170 18.10 7.47 -6.24
CA THR A 170 18.09 6.33 -5.32
C THR A 170 17.27 6.59 -4.06
N GLN A 171 16.75 7.80 -3.87
CA GLN A 171 15.89 8.19 -2.77
C GLN A 171 14.70 8.98 -3.33
N ARG A 172 13.50 8.68 -2.87
CA ARG A 172 12.31 9.45 -3.24
C ARG A 172 12.24 10.76 -2.45
N PRO A 173 11.58 11.80 -2.98
CA PRO A 173 11.50 13.11 -2.35
C PRO A 173 10.73 13.06 -1.03
N TYR A 174 10.99 14.04 -0.18
CA TYR A 174 10.22 14.35 1.01
C TYR A 174 9.95 15.85 1.07
N TYR A 175 8.90 16.23 1.77
CA TYR A 175 8.45 17.62 1.85
C TYR A 175 8.27 18.01 3.31
N THR A 176 8.61 19.27 3.62
CA THR A 176 8.55 19.81 4.99
C THR A 176 7.67 21.04 5.03
N CYS A 177 6.97 21.23 6.14
CA CYS A 177 6.19 22.45 6.39
C CYS A 177 6.19 22.82 7.89
N GLU A 178 5.67 24.01 8.19
CA GLU A 178 5.15 24.41 9.48
C GLU A 178 3.62 24.45 9.33
N ASP A 179 2.88 23.60 10.07
CA ASP A 179 1.43 23.48 9.95
C ASP A 179 0.78 23.13 11.30
N SER A 180 -0.13 23.98 11.75
CA SER A 180 -0.74 23.82 13.07
C SER A 180 -1.71 22.65 13.15
N CYS A 181 -2.35 22.24 12.04
CA CYS A 181 -3.21 21.06 12.01
C CYS A 181 -2.38 19.80 12.19
N ILE A 182 -1.37 19.59 11.31
CA ILE A 182 -0.57 18.35 11.31
C ILE A 182 0.24 18.23 12.61
N GLU A 183 0.88 19.33 13.08
CA GLU A 183 1.63 19.33 14.35
C GLU A 183 0.73 19.01 15.55
N ALA A 184 -0.51 19.53 15.57
CA ALA A 184 -1.46 19.24 16.64
C ALA A 184 -1.95 17.78 16.60
N ASP A 185 -2.22 17.22 15.42
CA ASP A 185 -2.60 15.82 15.30
C ASP A 185 -1.45 14.87 15.68
N MET A 186 -0.21 15.20 15.31
CA MET A 186 0.97 14.48 15.81
C MET A 186 1.05 14.54 17.34
N ALA A 187 0.83 15.71 17.94
CA ALA A 187 0.82 15.88 19.39
C ALA A 187 -0.28 15.03 20.06
N ALA A 188 -1.47 14.97 19.46
CA ALA A 188 -2.56 14.13 19.94
C ALA A 188 -2.18 12.64 19.90
N ALA A 189 -1.65 12.16 18.78
CA ALA A 189 -1.21 10.77 18.63
C ALA A 189 -0.13 10.39 19.66
N LEU A 190 0.92 11.20 19.78
CA LEU A 190 2.02 10.97 20.72
C LEU A 190 1.57 11.06 22.19
N ALA A 191 0.60 11.94 22.51
CA ALA A 191 0.01 11.98 23.85
C ALA A 191 -0.79 10.70 24.17
N THR A 192 -1.50 10.11 23.20
CA THR A 192 -2.13 8.79 23.38
C THR A 192 -1.09 7.69 23.56
N GLY A 193 0.04 7.79 22.81
CA GLY A 193 1.19 6.90 22.96
C GLY A 193 1.77 6.92 24.37
N TYR A 194 2.02 8.13 24.91
CA TYR A 194 2.44 8.26 26.32
C TYR A 194 1.48 7.56 27.27
N LEU A 195 0.18 7.82 27.12
CA LEU A 195 -0.83 7.24 28.01
C LEU A 195 -0.88 5.71 27.96
N ASN A 196 -0.69 5.12 26.78
CA ASN A 196 -0.68 3.66 26.61
C ASN A 196 0.61 3.01 27.14
N PHE A 197 1.78 3.65 26.95
CA PHE A 197 3.07 3.01 27.18
C PHE A 197 3.78 3.47 28.47
N LYS A 198 3.27 4.46 29.22
CA LYS A 198 3.93 5.03 30.41
C LYS A 198 4.26 4.02 31.50
N ASP A 199 3.48 2.95 31.64
CA ASP A 199 3.66 1.93 32.67
C ASP A 199 4.52 0.75 32.18
N SER A 200 4.49 0.42 30.89
CA SER A 200 5.22 -0.70 30.29
C SER A 200 6.57 -0.29 29.69
N GLN A 201 6.66 0.91 29.11
CA GLN A 201 7.84 1.44 28.42
C GLN A 201 8.07 2.92 28.79
N PRO A 202 8.42 3.23 30.06
CA PRO A 202 8.39 4.60 30.59
C PRO A 202 9.34 5.57 29.88
N GLU A 203 10.50 5.12 29.44
CA GLU A 203 11.47 5.99 28.74
C GLU A 203 10.94 6.35 27.35
N LYS A 204 10.38 5.39 26.63
CA LYS A 204 9.79 5.62 25.29
C LYS A 204 8.53 6.48 25.38
N ALA A 205 7.69 6.21 26.37
CA ALA A 205 6.52 7.05 26.62
C ALA A 205 6.90 8.49 26.95
N LYS A 206 7.97 8.69 27.72
CA LYS A 206 8.48 10.03 28.04
C LYS A 206 8.92 10.76 26.77
N GLU A 207 9.61 10.10 25.84
CA GLU A 207 10.00 10.65 24.55
C GLU A 207 8.74 11.11 23.77
N TYR A 208 7.71 10.27 23.70
CA TYR A 208 6.45 10.64 23.04
C TYR A 208 5.81 11.89 23.68
N LEU A 209 5.80 11.99 25.01
CA LEU A 209 5.22 13.15 25.67
C LEU A 209 6.03 14.42 25.43
N GLU A 210 7.37 14.34 25.41
CA GLU A 210 8.24 15.48 25.13
C GLU A 210 7.98 16.03 23.74
N HIS A 211 7.93 15.17 22.71
CA HIS A 211 7.56 15.57 21.35
C HIS A 211 6.11 16.10 21.26
N ALA A 212 5.17 15.47 21.94
CA ALA A 212 3.78 15.91 21.94
C ALA A 212 3.61 17.34 22.48
N VAL A 213 4.35 17.68 23.57
CA VAL A 213 4.31 19.03 24.15
C VAL A 213 4.96 20.04 23.21
N ASP A 214 6.12 19.71 22.66
CA ASP A 214 6.87 20.64 21.79
C ASP A 214 6.10 20.90 20.48
N LEU A 215 5.54 19.87 19.85
CA LEU A 215 4.67 19.99 18.65
C LEU A 215 3.44 20.87 18.93
N PHE A 216 2.75 20.61 20.04
CA PHE A 216 1.59 21.42 20.42
C PHE A 216 1.97 22.89 20.68
N ASP A 217 3.07 23.15 21.39
CA ASP A 217 3.48 24.51 21.70
C ASP A 217 3.88 25.27 20.41
N ARG A 218 4.45 24.60 19.40
CA ARG A 218 4.71 25.15 18.07
C ARG A 218 3.42 25.44 17.31
N ALA A 219 2.52 24.44 17.23
CA ALA A 219 1.24 24.56 16.56
C ALA A 219 0.37 25.70 17.14
N ASP A 220 0.28 25.80 18.50
CA ASP A 220 -0.46 26.87 19.16
C ASP A 220 0.16 28.27 18.94
N LYS A 221 1.47 28.35 18.84
CA LYS A 221 2.16 29.59 18.53
C LYS A 221 1.99 30.00 17.08
N LEU A 222 2.06 29.06 16.14
CA LEU A 222 1.95 29.28 14.69
C LEU A 222 0.53 29.72 14.30
N ARG A 223 -0.47 28.94 14.67
CA ARG A 223 -1.91 29.16 14.36
C ARG A 223 -2.14 29.45 12.88
N SER A 224 -1.58 28.62 12.02
CA SER A 224 -1.67 28.74 10.57
C SER A 224 -1.62 27.37 9.93
N ILE A 225 -2.21 27.27 8.75
CA ILE A 225 -2.11 26.11 7.85
C ILE A 225 -0.88 26.34 6.95
N GLY A 226 -0.14 25.27 6.66
CA GLY A 226 0.96 25.27 5.71
C GLY A 226 0.51 25.73 4.32
N ASP A 227 1.42 26.32 3.57
CA ASP A 227 1.16 26.84 2.21
C ASP A 227 1.98 26.05 1.17
N ASP A 228 2.08 24.73 1.34
CA ASP A 228 2.77 23.87 0.39
C ASP A 228 1.78 23.32 -0.66
N PRO A 229 2.06 23.48 -1.97
CA PRO A 229 1.20 22.99 -3.04
C PRO A 229 0.97 21.48 -3.02
N GLU A 230 1.97 20.70 -2.61
CA GLU A 230 1.82 19.22 -2.53
C GLU A 230 0.82 18.81 -1.44
N GLU A 231 0.90 19.45 -0.26
CA GLU A 231 -0.04 19.24 0.84
C GLU A 231 -1.48 19.55 0.41
N GLN A 232 -1.71 20.67 -0.24
CA GLN A 232 -3.02 21.11 -0.70
C GLN A 232 -3.56 20.30 -1.88
N SER A 233 -2.74 19.52 -2.57
CA SER A 233 -3.19 18.72 -3.71
C SER A 233 -3.82 17.38 -3.31
N TYR A 234 -3.40 16.80 -2.18
CA TYR A 234 -3.91 15.50 -1.70
C TYR A 234 -4.89 15.64 -0.53
N TYR A 235 -4.45 16.33 0.52
CA TYR A 235 -5.23 16.54 1.75
C TYR A 235 -5.43 18.03 1.99
N LYS A 236 -6.59 18.53 1.58
CA LYS A 236 -6.92 19.95 1.74
C LYS A 236 -7.35 20.23 3.17
N ILE A 237 -6.44 20.73 3.97
CA ILE A 237 -6.68 21.21 5.32
C ILE A 237 -7.49 22.51 5.27
N THR A 238 -8.54 22.62 6.07
CA THR A 238 -9.45 23.77 6.08
C THR A 238 -9.42 24.58 7.38
N THR A 239 -8.98 23.96 8.48
CA THR A 239 -8.91 24.55 9.83
C THR A 239 -7.78 23.91 10.63
N PHE A 240 -7.46 24.46 11.78
CA PHE A 240 -6.48 23.93 12.73
C PHE A 240 -6.93 24.11 14.19
N TYR A 241 -8.05 24.82 14.43
CA TYR A 241 -8.51 25.06 15.80
C TYR A 241 -9.12 23.83 16.44
N ASP A 242 -9.70 22.95 15.67
CA ASP A 242 -10.24 21.66 16.13
C ASP A 242 -9.12 20.67 16.44
N ASP A 243 -8.01 20.70 15.71
CA ASP A 243 -6.82 19.89 15.95
C ASP A 243 -6.12 20.36 17.25
N LEU A 244 -5.89 21.66 17.41
CA LEU A 244 -5.40 22.23 18.67
C LEU A 244 -6.32 21.90 19.86
N PHE A 245 -7.62 21.96 19.64
CA PHE A 245 -8.61 21.59 20.65
C PHE A 245 -8.52 20.12 21.02
N TYR A 246 -8.39 19.25 20.02
CA TYR A 246 -8.26 17.80 20.21
C TYR A 246 -6.96 17.45 20.95
N ALA A 247 -5.83 17.99 20.49
CA ALA A 247 -4.52 17.77 21.10
C ALA A 247 -4.44 18.29 22.54
N ALA A 248 -4.98 19.49 22.83
CA ALA A 248 -5.01 20.03 24.17
C ALA A 248 -5.76 19.14 25.16
N ASN A 249 -6.86 18.49 24.72
CA ASN A 249 -7.57 17.54 25.55
C ASN A 249 -6.74 16.29 25.87
N TRP A 250 -5.99 15.76 24.91
CA TRP A 250 -5.10 14.64 25.15
C TRP A 250 -3.92 15.02 26.05
N LEU A 251 -3.33 16.20 25.85
CA LEU A 251 -2.25 16.70 26.71
C LEU A 251 -2.71 16.96 28.16
N TYR A 252 -3.95 17.45 28.33
CA TYR A 252 -4.54 17.49 29.68
C TYR A 252 -4.60 16.11 30.32
N MET A 253 -5.05 15.09 29.59
CA MET A 253 -5.12 13.72 30.11
C MET A 253 -3.72 13.15 30.41
N ALA A 254 -2.74 13.49 29.61
CA ALA A 254 -1.36 13.03 29.76
C ALA A 254 -0.63 13.69 30.94
N THR A 255 -0.78 15.01 31.08
CA THR A 255 0.01 15.81 32.04
C THR A 255 -0.77 16.22 33.31
N GLY A 256 -2.08 16.35 33.24
CA GLY A 256 -2.92 16.95 34.28
C GLY A 256 -2.82 18.47 34.37
N GLU A 257 -2.14 19.13 33.43
CA GLU A 257 -1.93 20.56 33.47
C GLU A 257 -3.17 21.35 33.01
N GLN A 258 -3.73 22.14 33.89
CA GLN A 258 -4.96 22.92 33.65
C GLN A 258 -4.85 23.90 32.47
N LYS A 259 -3.63 24.36 32.11
CA LYS A 259 -3.40 25.27 31.01
C LYS A 259 -4.05 24.83 29.70
N TYR A 260 -4.05 23.51 29.41
CA TYR A 260 -4.63 22.97 28.18
C TYR A 260 -6.15 23.15 28.10
N LEU A 261 -6.86 22.89 29.20
CA LEU A 261 -8.30 23.14 29.25
C LEU A 261 -8.65 24.64 29.25
N ASP A 262 -7.78 25.47 29.82
CA ASP A 262 -7.93 26.92 29.79
C ASP A 262 -7.79 27.45 28.35
N LEU A 263 -6.79 26.98 27.58
CA LEU A 263 -6.65 27.28 26.15
C LEU A 263 -7.86 26.81 25.33
N CYS A 264 -8.35 25.60 25.58
CA CYS A 264 -9.59 25.12 24.95
C CYS A 264 -10.72 26.12 25.13
N LYS A 265 -10.92 26.61 26.36
CA LYS A 265 -12.03 27.49 26.73
C LYS A 265 -11.87 28.89 26.17
N THR A 266 -10.66 29.48 26.22
CA THR A 266 -10.44 30.89 25.91
C THR A 266 -10.13 31.12 24.45
N ASP A 267 -9.44 30.17 23.80
CA ASP A 267 -8.88 30.36 22.47
C ASP A 267 -9.53 29.46 21.41
N TYR A 268 -9.68 28.14 21.68
CA TYR A 268 -10.07 27.21 20.61
C TYR A 268 -11.59 27.15 20.45
N ILE A 269 -12.37 26.92 21.50
CA ILE A 269 -13.84 26.81 21.43
C ILE A 269 -14.51 28.00 20.72
N PRO A 270 -14.09 29.28 20.93
CA PRO A 270 -14.66 30.41 20.21
C PRO A 270 -14.44 30.37 18.70
N ASN A 271 -13.40 29.65 18.24
CA ASN A 271 -12.97 29.57 16.85
C ASN A 271 -13.34 28.25 16.17
N LEU A 272 -13.92 27.27 16.90
CA LEU A 272 -14.40 26.02 16.32
C LEU A 272 -15.45 26.24 15.23
N GLY A 273 -15.53 25.30 14.31
CA GLY A 273 -16.46 25.31 13.20
C GLY A 273 -17.92 25.52 13.63
N LYS A 274 -18.69 26.23 12.82
CA LYS A 274 -20.10 26.54 13.09
C LYS A 274 -20.98 25.98 11.96
N GLU A 275 -22.23 25.71 12.31
CA GLU A 275 -23.25 25.38 11.33
C GLU A 275 -23.44 26.53 10.33
N GLU A 276 -23.73 26.18 9.09
CA GLU A 276 -23.94 27.16 8.03
C GLU A 276 -24.96 28.23 8.44
N GLN A 277 -24.59 29.50 8.22
CA GLN A 277 -25.44 30.67 8.53
C GLN A 277 -25.97 30.72 10.00
N SER A 278 -25.20 30.14 10.92
CA SER A 278 -25.54 30.04 12.34
C SER A 278 -24.37 30.44 13.24
N SER A 279 -24.67 30.76 14.49
CA SER A 279 -23.67 30.87 15.56
C SER A 279 -23.52 29.58 16.37
N GLU A 280 -24.30 28.55 16.05
CA GLU A 280 -24.26 27.25 16.73
C GLU A 280 -23.00 26.49 16.29
N MET A 281 -22.30 25.86 17.25
CA MET A 281 -21.16 25.00 16.95
C MET A 281 -21.58 23.83 16.05
N LYS A 282 -20.74 23.49 15.11
CA LYS A 282 -20.97 22.43 14.12
C LYS A 282 -21.19 21.08 14.82
N TYR A 283 -22.24 20.38 14.43
CA TYR A 283 -22.57 19.04 14.92
C TYR A 283 -22.98 18.09 13.79
N THR A 284 -23.11 18.61 12.56
CA THR A 284 -23.62 17.88 11.39
C THR A 284 -22.52 17.21 10.56
N TRP A 285 -21.24 17.35 10.94
CA TRP A 285 -20.12 16.69 10.27
C TRP A 285 -19.57 15.53 11.14
N GLY A 286 -18.84 14.60 10.53
CA GLY A 286 -18.19 13.47 11.21
C GLY A 286 -16.73 13.74 11.49
N MET A 287 -16.15 13.09 12.49
CA MET A 287 -14.70 13.13 12.72
C MET A 287 -13.96 12.43 11.59
N CYS A 288 -12.96 13.11 11.03
CA CYS A 288 -12.06 12.63 10.00
C CYS A 288 -10.74 13.42 10.06
N TRP A 289 -9.78 13.13 9.19
CA TRP A 289 -8.47 13.79 9.14
C TRP A 289 -8.54 15.34 8.94
N ASP A 290 -9.60 15.89 8.34
CA ASP A 290 -9.79 17.36 8.15
C ASP A 290 -10.63 18.00 9.26
N ASP A 291 -11.31 17.24 10.10
CA ASP A 291 -12.20 17.76 11.16
C ASP A 291 -12.24 16.78 12.34
N VAL A 292 -11.44 17.05 13.35
CA VAL A 292 -11.38 16.25 14.58
C VAL A 292 -12.24 16.86 15.72
N MET A 293 -13.02 17.90 15.41
CA MET A 293 -13.81 18.66 16.39
C MET A 293 -14.71 17.78 17.27
N GLN A 294 -15.36 16.77 16.71
CA GLN A 294 -16.28 15.93 17.47
C GLN A 294 -15.56 15.02 18.48
N GLY A 295 -14.37 14.53 18.12
CA GLY A 295 -13.47 13.84 19.03
C GLY A 295 -13.01 14.74 20.18
N GLY A 296 -12.54 15.95 19.84
CA GLY A 296 -12.16 16.97 20.81
C GLY A 296 -13.32 17.35 21.75
N MET A 297 -14.54 17.49 21.21
CA MET A 297 -15.72 17.82 22.01
C MET A 297 -16.11 16.72 23.01
N LEU A 298 -16.01 15.45 22.57
CA LEU A 298 -16.25 14.30 23.44
C LEU A 298 -15.22 14.27 24.58
N LEU A 299 -13.94 14.42 24.26
CA LEU A 299 -12.86 14.47 25.26
C LEU A 299 -13.04 15.64 26.23
N TYR A 300 -13.38 16.82 25.71
CA TYR A 300 -13.58 18.00 26.56
C TYR A 300 -14.76 17.86 27.52
N ALA A 301 -15.85 17.24 27.05
CA ALA A 301 -16.99 16.90 27.91
C ALA A 301 -16.61 15.91 29.03
N ILE A 302 -15.75 14.92 28.70
CA ILE A 302 -15.23 13.94 29.66
C ILE A 302 -14.26 14.62 30.64
N ASN A 303 -13.32 15.41 30.18
CA ASN A 303 -12.28 16.04 30.99
C ASN A 303 -12.84 17.08 31.97
N THR A 304 -13.82 17.87 31.53
CA THR A 304 -14.42 18.92 32.36
C THR A 304 -15.54 18.40 33.24
N GLY A 305 -16.28 17.38 32.81
CA GLY A 305 -17.50 16.89 33.47
C GLY A 305 -18.64 17.90 33.42
N GLU A 306 -18.57 18.98 32.63
CA GLU A 306 -19.56 20.02 32.54
C GLU A 306 -20.72 19.58 31.62
N SER A 307 -21.95 19.69 32.11
CA SER A 307 -23.17 19.24 31.38
C SER A 307 -23.35 19.94 30.03
N GLN A 308 -22.96 21.22 29.94
CA GLN A 308 -23.09 21.98 28.69
C GLN A 308 -22.30 21.35 27.51
N TRP A 309 -21.11 20.77 27.77
CA TRP A 309 -20.29 20.14 26.75
C TRP A 309 -20.79 18.73 26.41
N LYS A 310 -21.29 18.01 27.41
CA LYS A 310 -22.05 16.78 27.19
C LYS A 310 -23.29 17.04 26.31
N ASP A 311 -24.03 18.12 26.58
CA ASP A 311 -25.20 18.50 25.78
C ASP A 311 -24.79 18.90 24.35
N GLN A 312 -23.65 19.60 24.18
CA GLN A 312 -23.13 19.94 22.85
C GLN A 312 -22.77 18.69 22.05
N PHE A 313 -22.02 17.75 22.64
CA PHE A 313 -21.69 16.48 21.97
C PHE A 313 -22.96 15.62 21.74
N THR A 314 -23.95 15.70 22.63
CA THR A 314 -25.24 15.01 22.42
C THR A 314 -25.91 15.43 21.12
N LYS A 315 -25.82 16.71 20.69
CA LYS A 315 -26.41 17.16 19.43
C LYS A 315 -25.82 16.39 18.22
N HIS A 316 -24.52 16.12 18.25
CA HIS A 316 -23.84 15.33 17.23
C HIS A 316 -24.39 13.89 17.17
N LEU A 317 -24.46 13.18 18.29
CA LEU A 317 -25.03 11.83 18.33
C LEU A 317 -26.52 11.81 17.94
N GLU A 318 -27.29 12.85 18.33
CA GLU A 318 -28.70 12.97 17.91
C GLU A 318 -28.77 13.15 16.37
N TYR A 319 -27.92 14.01 15.77
CA TYR A 319 -27.87 14.17 14.32
C TYR A 319 -27.63 12.84 13.61
N TRP A 320 -26.72 12.03 14.13
CA TRP A 320 -26.38 10.71 13.58
C TRP A 320 -27.45 9.63 13.87
N THR A 321 -28.37 9.86 14.77
CA THR A 321 -29.41 8.88 15.18
C THR A 321 -30.81 9.32 14.82
N THR A 322 -31.46 10.11 15.71
CA THR A 322 -32.86 10.46 15.61
C THR A 322 -33.14 11.86 15.08
N GLY A 323 -32.08 12.63 14.85
CA GLY A 323 -32.12 14.03 14.41
C GLY A 323 -32.06 15.03 15.55
N TYR A 324 -31.49 16.20 15.27
CA TYR A 324 -31.46 17.37 16.15
C TYR A 324 -31.73 18.65 15.36
N GLY A 325 -32.50 19.59 15.95
CA GLY A 325 -32.76 20.89 15.33
C GLY A 325 -33.44 20.83 13.95
N GLY A 326 -34.14 19.75 13.66
CA GLY A 326 -34.76 19.49 12.35
C GLY A 326 -33.79 18.97 11.29
N LYS A 327 -32.53 18.70 11.65
CA LYS A 327 -31.50 18.07 10.79
C LYS A 327 -31.23 16.64 11.23
N GLN A 328 -31.03 15.74 10.30
CA GLN A 328 -30.63 14.35 10.55
C GLN A 328 -29.74 13.90 9.39
N ILE A 329 -28.75 13.07 9.68
CA ILE A 329 -27.96 12.44 8.64
C ILE A 329 -28.84 11.60 7.72
N THR A 330 -28.49 11.53 6.47
CA THR A 330 -29.19 10.65 5.52
C THR A 330 -28.84 9.19 5.82
N TYR A 331 -29.85 8.34 5.81
CA TYR A 331 -29.65 6.90 5.89
C TYR A 331 -29.86 6.26 4.54
N THR A 332 -29.00 5.29 4.18
CA THR A 332 -29.24 4.44 3.01
C THR A 332 -30.49 3.58 3.22
N PRO A 333 -31.07 2.96 2.17
CA PRO A 333 -32.19 2.03 2.32
C PRO A 333 -31.94 0.89 3.30
N ASP A 334 -30.73 0.36 3.40
CA ASP A 334 -30.32 -0.68 4.34
C ASP A 334 -29.99 -0.12 5.73
N GLY A 335 -29.97 1.20 5.84
CA GLY A 335 -29.86 1.92 7.10
C GLY A 335 -28.45 2.18 7.58
N LEU A 336 -27.49 2.34 6.67
CA LEU A 336 -26.20 2.94 6.94
C LEU A 336 -26.37 4.47 7.06
N PRO A 337 -25.87 5.14 8.11
CA PRO A 337 -25.78 6.60 8.12
C PRO A 337 -24.70 7.03 7.12
N TRP A 338 -25.11 7.80 6.11
CA TRP A 338 -24.29 8.15 4.97
C TRP A 338 -24.00 9.66 4.96
N LEU A 339 -22.74 10.03 5.21
CA LEU A 339 -22.31 11.43 5.25
C LEU A 339 -21.80 11.90 3.90
N PHE A 340 -20.87 11.15 3.30
CA PHE A 340 -20.18 11.52 2.09
C PHE A 340 -19.80 10.27 1.28
N GLN A 341 -19.66 10.39 -0.06
CA GLN A 341 -19.40 9.25 -0.93
C GLN A 341 -18.00 8.67 -0.74
N TRP A 342 -17.00 9.53 -0.64
CA TRP A 342 -15.62 9.07 -0.51
C TRP A 342 -15.33 8.65 0.94
N GLY A 343 -15.15 7.35 1.13
CA GLY A 343 -15.00 6.77 2.47
C GLY A 343 -16.28 6.82 3.32
N SER A 344 -17.43 6.45 2.73
CA SER A 344 -18.71 6.48 3.44
C SER A 344 -18.69 5.66 4.74
N LEU A 345 -17.99 4.53 4.74
CA LEU A 345 -17.82 3.67 5.91
C LEU A 345 -16.83 4.24 6.93
N ARG A 346 -15.77 4.94 6.50
CA ARG A 346 -14.84 5.64 7.40
C ARG A 346 -15.60 6.56 8.38
N HIS A 347 -16.45 7.42 7.83
CA HIS A 347 -17.22 8.36 8.64
C HIS A 347 -18.21 7.65 9.58
N ALA A 348 -18.90 6.63 9.08
CA ALA A 348 -19.88 5.88 9.86
C ALA A 348 -19.23 5.11 11.01
N THR A 349 -18.11 4.41 10.76
CA THR A 349 -17.43 3.63 11.80
C THR A 349 -16.74 4.50 12.84
N THR A 350 -16.20 5.67 12.44
CA THR A 350 -15.66 6.65 13.40
C THR A 350 -16.77 7.20 14.30
N ALA A 351 -17.96 7.53 13.74
CA ALA A 351 -19.11 7.95 14.55
C ALA A 351 -19.60 6.84 15.49
N ALA A 352 -19.53 5.57 15.07
CA ALA A 352 -19.82 4.42 15.92
C ALA A 352 -18.82 4.30 17.08
N PHE A 353 -17.52 4.48 16.82
CA PHE A 353 -16.51 4.51 17.87
C PHE A 353 -16.77 5.60 18.90
N LEU A 354 -17.00 6.84 18.46
CA LEU A 354 -17.31 7.95 19.35
C LEU A 354 -18.59 7.69 20.17
N ALA A 355 -19.58 7.01 19.59
CA ALA A 355 -20.80 6.62 20.29
C ALA A 355 -20.52 5.61 21.41
N TYR A 356 -19.67 4.58 21.18
CA TYR A 356 -19.26 3.64 22.24
C TYR A 356 -18.56 4.36 23.38
N VAL A 357 -17.56 5.21 23.07
CA VAL A 357 -16.84 5.98 24.10
C VAL A 357 -17.81 6.86 24.90
N ALA A 358 -18.74 7.53 24.22
CA ALA A 358 -19.71 8.38 24.89
C ALA A 358 -20.65 7.58 25.78
N VAL A 359 -21.10 6.40 25.36
CA VAL A 359 -21.93 5.51 26.20
C VAL A 359 -21.22 5.19 27.50
N ASP A 360 -19.94 4.80 27.42
CA ASP A 360 -19.17 4.35 28.57
C ASP A 360 -18.69 5.49 29.47
N GLN A 361 -18.51 6.70 28.93
CA GLN A 361 -17.95 7.82 29.68
C GLN A 361 -18.98 8.90 30.06
N LEU A 362 -20.02 9.12 29.24
CA LEU A 362 -20.97 10.22 29.45
C LEU A 362 -22.41 9.77 29.82
N TYR A 363 -22.83 8.56 29.37
CA TYR A 363 -24.23 8.14 29.49
C TYR A 363 -24.44 6.94 30.42
N GLN A 364 -23.51 6.66 31.33
CA GLN A 364 -23.63 5.55 32.29
C GLN A 364 -24.91 5.61 33.13
N ASP A 365 -25.36 6.81 33.44
CA ASP A 365 -26.59 7.06 34.25
C ASP A 365 -27.85 7.35 33.39
N ASP A 366 -27.76 7.29 32.05
CA ASP A 366 -28.87 7.50 31.11
C ASP A 366 -29.05 6.26 30.22
N THR A 367 -29.75 5.27 30.76
CA THR A 367 -29.98 3.99 30.11
C THR A 367 -30.59 4.14 28.71
N ALA A 368 -31.52 5.11 28.53
CA ALA A 368 -32.19 5.28 27.24
C ALA A 368 -31.24 5.79 26.16
N LYS A 369 -30.36 6.73 26.48
CA LYS A 369 -29.31 7.18 25.54
C LYS A 369 -28.26 6.12 25.34
N ALA A 370 -27.83 5.45 26.40
CA ALA A 370 -26.86 4.37 26.32
C ALA A 370 -27.33 3.26 25.37
N GLU A 371 -28.56 2.78 25.52
CA GLU A 371 -29.15 1.77 24.63
C GLU A 371 -29.24 2.27 23.16
N LYS A 372 -29.72 3.52 22.99
CA LYS A 372 -29.89 4.11 21.66
C LYS A 372 -28.57 4.21 20.91
N TYR A 373 -27.53 4.76 21.54
CA TYR A 373 -26.23 5.00 20.90
C TYR A 373 -25.44 3.69 20.72
N THR A 374 -25.54 2.75 21.65
CA THR A 374 -25.00 1.40 21.46
C THR A 374 -25.64 0.71 20.25
N LYS A 375 -26.99 0.74 20.16
CA LYS A 375 -27.69 0.14 19.02
C LYS A 375 -27.31 0.79 17.68
N PHE A 376 -27.07 2.09 17.68
CA PHE A 376 -26.57 2.80 16.50
C PHE A 376 -25.19 2.28 16.10
N ALA A 377 -24.24 2.24 17.03
CA ALA A 377 -22.88 1.79 16.77
C ALA A 377 -22.84 0.31 16.33
N ASP A 378 -23.57 -0.57 17.04
CA ASP A 378 -23.71 -1.99 16.67
C ASP A 378 -24.23 -2.16 15.24
N LYS A 379 -25.24 -1.36 14.84
CA LYS A 379 -25.81 -1.46 13.50
C LYS A 379 -24.81 -1.06 12.43
N VAL A 380 -24.06 0.03 12.63
CA VAL A 380 -23.02 0.49 11.70
C VAL A 380 -21.95 -0.57 11.53
N MET A 381 -21.43 -1.09 12.63
CA MET A 381 -20.36 -2.08 12.59
C MET A 381 -20.82 -3.39 11.96
N ASN A 382 -22.00 -3.88 12.32
CA ASN A 382 -22.54 -5.11 11.73
C ASN A 382 -22.89 -4.94 10.24
N TYR A 383 -23.27 -3.74 9.80
CA TYR A 383 -23.45 -3.45 8.38
C TYR A 383 -22.16 -3.68 7.59
N CYS A 384 -20.99 -3.29 8.15
CA CYS A 384 -19.70 -3.56 7.53
C CYS A 384 -19.42 -5.05 7.35
N PHE A 385 -19.96 -5.92 8.20
CA PHE A 385 -19.78 -7.37 8.12
C PHE A 385 -20.85 -8.10 7.31
N GLY A 386 -21.76 -7.39 6.66
CA GLY A 386 -22.80 -7.97 5.82
C GLY A 386 -24.20 -7.99 6.47
N ASP A 387 -24.46 -7.25 7.56
CA ASP A 387 -25.82 -7.04 8.06
C ASP A 387 -26.54 -5.98 7.22
N ASN A 388 -26.63 -6.26 5.92
CA ASN A 388 -27.26 -5.46 4.88
C ASN A 388 -28.05 -6.36 3.94
N SER A 389 -28.84 -5.79 3.05
CA SER A 389 -29.74 -6.57 2.16
C SER A 389 -29.02 -7.48 1.18
N LYS A 390 -27.71 -7.25 0.96
CA LYS A 390 -26.87 -8.02 0.04
C LYS A 390 -26.14 -9.17 0.74
N ASN A 391 -26.14 -9.22 2.09
CA ASN A 391 -25.23 -10.07 2.90
C ASN A 391 -23.75 -9.92 2.51
N PHE A 392 -23.38 -8.74 2.00
CA PHE A 392 -22.05 -8.43 1.51
C PHE A 392 -21.23 -7.73 2.59
N SER A 393 -20.07 -8.30 2.93
CA SER A 393 -19.10 -7.66 3.81
C SER A 393 -18.34 -6.56 3.06
N TYR A 394 -18.12 -5.43 3.70
CA TYR A 394 -17.24 -4.36 3.19
C TYR A 394 -15.83 -4.44 3.77
N VAL A 395 -15.53 -5.52 4.48
CA VAL A 395 -14.20 -5.82 5.04
C VAL A 395 -13.60 -6.99 4.28
N VAL A 396 -12.46 -6.76 3.65
CA VAL A 396 -11.78 -7.77 2.83
C VAL A 396 -11.41 -8.99 3.67
N GLY A 397 -11.76 -10.16 3.18
CA GLY A 397 -11.47 -11.43 3.85
C GLY A 397 -12.35 -11.73 5.08
N MET A 398 -13.46 -11.00 5.27
CA MET A 398 -14.45 -11.27 6.30
C MET A 398 -15.78 -11.71 5.69
N GLY A 399 -16.31 -12.86 6.15
CA GLY A 399 -17.53 -13.43 5.59
C GLY A 399 -17.30 -14.22 4.30
N GLU A 400 -18.40 -14.65 3.67
CA GLU A 400 -18.36 -15.45 2.44
C GLU A 400 -18.30 -14.58 1.17
N ASP A 401 -18.90 -13.38 1.22
CA ASP A 401 -18.97 -12.42 0.11
C ASP A 401 -18.41 -11.07 0.55
N TYR A 402 -17.30 -10.67 -0.06
CA TYR A 402 -16.55 -9.45 0.25
C TYR A 402 -15.89 -8.88 -1.01
N PRO A 403 -15.38 -7.62 -1.00
CA PRO A 403 -14.73 -7.02 -2.17
C PRO A 403 -13.63 -7.90 -2.76
N GLN A 404 -13.62 -8.03 -4.08
CA GLN A 404 -12.62 -8.80 -4.83
C GLN A 404 -11.65 -7.89 -5.63
N ALA A 405 -12.01 -6.61 -5.79
CA ALA A 405 -11.27 -5.65 -6.61
C ALA A 405 -10.92 -4.37 -5.83
N TRP A 406 -10.37 -4.52 -4.63
CA TRP A 406 -9.90 -3.39 -3.82
C TRP A 406 -8.74 -2.66 -4.50
N HIS A 407 -8.73 -1.32 -4.39
CA HIS A 407 -7.71 -0.46 -5.00
C HIS A 407 -6.44 -0.44 -4.12
N HIS A 408 -5.50 -1.36 -4.37
CA HIS A 408 -4.25 -1.47 -3.63
C HIS A 408 -3.14 -2.08 -4.47
N ARG A 409 -2.04 -1.35 -4.66
CA ARG A 409 -0.96 -1.71 -5.59
C ARG A 409 -0.20 -2.96 -5.15
N THR A 410 0.37 -2.95 -3.96
CA THR A 410 1.23 -4.05 -3.49
C THR A 410 0.47 -5.38 -3.43
N SER A 411 -0.74 -5.42 -2.84
CA SER A 411 -1.51 -6.67 -2.77
C SER A 411 -1.98 -7.19 -4.13
N SER A 412 -1.98 -6.35 -5.16
CA SER A 412 -2.33 -6.77 -6.52
C SER A 412 -1.29 -7.71 -7.12
N GLY A 413 0.00 -7.55 -6.75
CA GLY A 413 1.11 -8.29 -7.33
C GLY A 413 1.28 -8.05 -8.83
N ALA A 414 0.87 -6.88 -9.34
CA ALA A 414 1.01 -6.53 -10.74
C ALA A 414 2.48 -6.49 -11.15
N TRP A 415 2.81 -7.13 -12.28
CA TRP A 415 4.18 -7.22 -12.80
C TRP A 415 4.42 -6.44 -14.09
N ASN A 416 3.44 -5.65 -14.58
CA ASN A 416 3.52 -4.99 -15.89
C ASN A 416 2.99 -3.56 -15.91
N ASP A 417 2.90 -2.89 -14.76
CA ASP A 417 2.36 -1.53 -14.58
C ASP A 417 0.89 -1.34 -15.01
N LYS A 418 0.18 -2.42 -15.33
CA LYS A 418 -1.22 -2.38 -15.77
C LYS A 418 -2.14 -2.97 -14.71
N TRP A 419 -2.84 -2.12 -14.02
CA TRP A 419 -3.82 -2.51 -13.02
C TRP A 419 -5.20 -2.86 -13.60
N SER A 420 -5.51 -2.41 -14.83
CA SER A 420 -6.84 -2.56 -15.43
C SER A 420 -7.34 -3.99 -15.54
N ASN A 421 -6.42 -4.96 -15.50
CA ASN A 421 -6.75 -6.39 -15.56
C ASN A 421 -6.69 -7.08 -14.18
N ILE A 422 -6.28 -6.37 -13.14
CA ILE A 422 -6.18 -6.93 -11.79
C ILE A 422 -7.56 -6.83 -11.11
N GLY A 423 -7.92 -7.87 -10.35
CA GLY A 423 -9.20 -7.95 -9.65
C GLY A 423 -10.41 -8.16 -10.57
N GLN A 424 -10.23 -8.33 -11.88
CA GLN A 424 -11.30 -8.67 -12.80
C GLN A 424 -11.54 -10.18 -12.79
N THR A 425 -12.81 -10.57 -12.71
CA THR A 425 -13.23 -11.97 -12.70
C THR A 425 -13.63 -12.51 -14.07
N GLU A 426 -13.72 -11.66 -15.09
CA GLU A 426 -14.19 -11.98 -16.42
C GLU A 426 -13.24 -11.46 -17.51
N GLY A 427 -13.06 -12.23 -18.59
CA GLY A 427 -12.23 -11.90 -19.74
C GLY A 427 -10.93 -12.72 -19.82
N GLU A 428 -10.26 -12.71 -20.99
CA GLU A 428 -9.04 -13.50 -21.23
C GLU A 428 -7.84 -13.03 -20.39
N ASP A 429 -7.84 -11.77 -19.95
CA ASP A 429 -6.79 -11.16 -19.13
C ASP A 429 -7.20 -10.98 -17.66
N ALA A 430 -8.32 -11.56 -17.24
CA ALA A 430 -8.76 -11.49 -15.86
C ALA A 430 -7.73 -12.12 -14.92
N LYS A 431 -7.32 -11.37 -13.90
CA LYS A 431 -6.35 -11.81 -12.90
C LYS A 431 -6.82 -11.40 -11.53
N PRO A 432 -6.94 -12.35 -10.59
CA PRO A 432 -7.20 -12.00 -9.20
C PRO A 432 -6.01 -11.22 -8.62
N HIS A 433 -6.23 -10.49 -7.55
CA HIS A 433 -5.13 -9.99 -6.73
C HIS A 433 -4.21 -11.15 -6.32
N ALA A 434 -2.90 -10.88 -6.27
CA ALA A 434 -1.93 -11.88 -5.78
C ALA A 434 -2.27 -12.29 -4.35
N HIS A 435 -2.54 -11.29 -3.51
CA HIS A 435 -2.72 -11.44 -2.07
C HIS A 435 -4.11 -10.97 -1.65
N ILE A 436 -4.66 -11.57 -0.60
CA ILE A 436 -5.90 -11.08 0.03
C ILE A 436 -5.51 -10.04 1.09
N LEU A 437 -6.05 -8.84 0.96
CA LEU A 437 -5.80 -7.72 1.87
C LEU A 437 -6.71 -7.82 3.11
N TYR A 438 -6.50 -8.86 3.91
CA TYR A 438 -7.33 -9.15 5.07
C TYR A 438 -7.51 -7.96 5.98
N GLY A 439 -8.76 -7.72 6.40
CA GLY A 439 -9.11 -6.70 7.39
C GLY A 439 -9.20 -5.27 6.87
N ALA A 440 -8.89 -5.03 5.60
CA ALA A 440 -9.06 -3.72 4.99
C ALA A 440 -10.54 -3.36 4.86
N LEU A 441 -10.94 -2.21 5.40
CA LEU A 441 -12.24 -1.60 5.18
C LEU A 441 -12.21 -0.79 3.89
N VAL A 442 -13.06 -1.13 2.92
CA VAL A 442 -13.17 -0.37 1.67
C VAL A 442 -13.99 0.91 1.85
N GLY A 443 -13.88 1.84 0.90
CA GLY A 443 -14.61 3.13 0.91
C GLY A 443 -16.10 3.01 1.18
N GLY A 444 -16.74 2.00 0.63
CA GLY A 444 -18.13 1.65 0.97
C GLY A 444 -19.17 2.05 -0.08
N PRO A 445 -20.45 1.88 0.22
CA PRO A 445 -21.54 2.09 -0.73
C PRO A 445 -21.88 3.56 -0.97
N ASP A 446 -22.61 3.80 -2.05
CA ASP A 446 -23.28 5.07 -2.29
C ASP A 446 -24.52 5.26 -1.38
N GLN A 447 -25.16 6.42 -1.48
CA GLN A 447 -26.35 6.77 -0.69
C GLN A 447 -27.55 5.83 -0.90
N LYS A 448 -27.49 4.93 -1.89
CA LYS A 448 -28.56 3.98 -2.25
C LYS A 448 -28.16 2.53 -2.04
N ASP A 449 -27.11 2.29 -1.27
CA ASP A 449 -26.48 0.98 -1.07
C ASP A 449 -25.90 0.39 -2.36
N GLY A 450 -25.66 1.22 -3.40
CA GLY A 450 -24.92 0.81 -4.59
C GLY A 450 -23.44 0.63 -4.27
N TYR A 451 -22.82 -0.43 -4.80
CA TYR A 451 -21.40 -0.69 -4.66
C TYR A 451 -20.84 -1.20 -5.99
N SER A 452 -19.73 -0.63 -6.42
CA SER A 452 -19.00 -1.07 -7.60
C SER A 452 -17.70 -1.74 -7.18
N ASP A 453 -17.61 -3.05 -7.39
CA ASP A 453 -16.41 -3.82 -7.07
C ASP A 453 -15.47 -3.85 -8.28
N LYS A 454 -14.87 -2.69 -8.58
CA LYS A 454 -13.89 -2.53 -9.66
C LYS A 454 -12.72 -1.72 -9.15
N ILE A 455 -11.51 -2.16 -9.45
CA ILE A 455 -10.28 -1.53 -8.99
C ILE A 455 -10.18 -0.04 -9.36
N GLY A 456 -10.75 0.37 -10.50
CA GLY A 456 -10.77 1.76 -10.97
C GLY A 456 -11.87 2.63 -10.35
N ASP A 457 -12.84 2.02 -9.68
CA ASP A 457 -13.92 2.76 -9.00
C ASP A 457 -13.52 3.04 -7.54
N TYR A 458 -12.36 3.68 -7.37
CA TYR A 458 -11.67 3.88 -6.09
C TYR A 458 -12.52 4.54 -5.01
N GLN A 459 -13.51 5.37 -5.34
CA GLN A 459 -14.46 5.91 -4.34
C GLN A 459 -15.20 4.82 -3.54
N TYR A 460 -15.34 3.61 -4.11
CA TYR A 460 -15.95 2.44 -3.48
C TYR A 460 -14.91 1.47 -2.93
N THR A 461 -13.83 1.25 -3.69
CA THR A 461 -12.89 0.14 -3.49
C THR A 461 -11.57 0.53 -2.86
N GLU A 462 -11.29 1.82 -2.69
CA GLU A 462 -10.11 2.30 -1.98
C GLU A 462 -10.10 1.81 -0.55
N VAL A 463 -8.90 1.53 -0.06
CA VAL A 463 -8.59 1.18 1.31
C VAL A 463 -7.55 2.18 1.81
N ALA A 464 -7.63 2.60 3.06
CA ALA A 464 -6.70 3.58 3.62
C ALA A 464 -6.54 3.39 5.14
N ILE A 465 -5.42 3.85 5.67
CA ILE A 465 -5.14 3.74 7.11
C ILE A 465 -6.17 4.51 7.93
N ASP A 466 -6.61 5.67 7.46
CA ASP A 466 -7.65 6.47 8.12
C ASP A 466 -9.05 5.83 8.00
N TYR A 467 -9.33 5.05 6.95
CA TYR A 467 -10.58 4.28 6.84
C TYR A 467 -10.66 3.20 7.91
N ASN A 468 -9.56 2.53 8.15
CA ASN A 468 -9.48 1.48 9.17
C ASN A 468 -9.41 2.05 10.60
N ALA A 469 -9.01 3.31 10.83
CA ALA A 469 -8.71 3.82 12.16
C ALA A 469 -9.94 3.79 13.09
N GLY A 470 -11.03 4.44 12.70
CA GLY A 470 -12.29 4.44 13.46
C GLY A 470 -12.93 3.06 13.56
N TYR A 471 -12.85 2.27 12.48
CA TYR A 471 -13.31 0.89 12.44
C TYR A 471 -12.54 0.01 13.44
N THR A 472 -11.23 0.07 13.47
CA THR A 472 -10.38 -0.69 14.40
C THR A 472 -10.64 -0.31 15.87
N ALA A 473 -10.72 0.99 16.13
CA ALA A 473 -11.04 1.48 17.48
C ALA A 473 -12.45 1.02 17.95
N ALA A 474 -13.45 1.01 17.05
CA ALA A 474 -14.78 0.48 17.33
C ALA A 474 -14.77 -1.05 17.56
N LEU A 475 -13.92 -1.80 16.84
CA LEU A 475 -13.73 -3.24 17.08
C LEU A 475 -13.23 -3.54 18.48
N CYS A 476 -12.30 -2.74 19.01
CA CYS A 476 -11.84 -2.89 20.40
C CYS A 476 -13.03 -2.82 21.38
N ALA A 477 -13.95 -1.86 21.18
CA ALA A 477 -15.17 -1.71 21.99
C ALA A 477 -16.12 -2.92 21.81
N MET A 478 -16.27 -3.41 20.58
CA MET A 478 -17.13 -4.57 20.32
C MET A 478 -16.59 -5.85 20.95
N VAL A 479 -15.28 -6.10 20.86
CA VAL A 479 -14.67 -7.26 21.51
C VAL A 479 -14.80 -7.13 23.03
N ASP A 480 -14.56 -5.94 23.59
CA ASP A 480 -14.73 -5.74 25.02
C ASP A 480 -16.15 -6.07 25.48
N LYS A 481 -17.15 -5.66 24.71
CA LYS A 481 -18.56 -5.79 25.03
C LYS A 481 -19.14 -7.18 24.72
N TYR A 482 -18.79 -7.75 23.57
CA TYR A 482 -19.43 -8.97 23.04
C TYR A 482 -18.52 -10.17 23.00
N GLY A 483 -17.21 -9.98 23.21
CA GLY A 483 -16.20 -11.03 23.07
C GLY A 483 -15.81 -11.27 21.62
N GLY A 484 -15.10 -12.33 21.41
CA GLY A 484 -14.49 -12.76 20.16
C GLY A 484 -13.03 -13.09 20.38
N THR A 485 -12.50 -14.02 19.60
CA THR A 485 -11.11 -14.48 19.68
C THR A 485 -10.47 -14.46 18.30
N SER A 486 -9.15 -14.28 18.27
CA SER A 486 -8.37 -14.45 17.05
C SER A 486 -8.52 -15.87 16.49
N ASP A 487 -8.37 -15.99 15.19
CA ASP A 487 -8.21 -17.24 14.48
C ASP A 487 -6.78 -17.74 14.69
N PRO A 488 -6.55 -18.91 15.34
CA PRO A 488 -5.21 -19.43 15.58
C PRO A 488 -4.48 -19.87 14.30
N ASP A 489 -5.20 -20.08 13.21
CA ASP A 489 -4.63 -20.48 11.93
C ASP A 489 -4.39 -19.28 10.98
N PHE A 490 -4.61 -18.07 11.45
CA PHE A 490 -4.36 -16.84 10.70
C PHE A 490 -2.96 -16.27 11.01
N PRO A 491 -2.24 -15.70 10.00
CA PRO A 491 -2.62 -15.64 8.59
C PRO A 491 -2.44 -16.98 7.87
N PRO A 492 -3.28 -17.29 6.86
CA PRO A 492 -3.12 -18.51 6.08
C PRO A 492 -1.79 -18.45 5.29
N THR A 493 -1.15 -19.62 5.15
CA THR A 493 0.03 -19.73 4.28
C THR A 493 -0.39 -19.51 2.83
N GLU A 494 0.08 -18.45 2.23
CA GLU A 494 -0.12 -18.20 0.81
C GLU A 494 0.86 -19.00 -0.04
N THR A 495 0.37 -19.52 -1.15
CA THR A 495 1.19 -20.13 -2.20
C THR A 495 1.09 -19.28 -3.46
N PRO A 496 2.20 -19.11 -4.24
CA PRO A 496 2.15 -18.39 -5.50
C PRO A 496 1.02 -18.89 -6.41
N LYS A 497 0.22 -17.94 -6.92
CA LYS A 497 -0.93 -18.24 -7.81
C LYS A 497 -0.50 -18.45 -9.25
N TRP A 498 0.78 -18.18 -9.57
CA TRP A 498 1.41 -18.34 -10.87
C TRP A 498 2.90 -18.58 -10.71
N ASP A 499 3.57 -18.99 -11.79
CA ASP A 499 5.02 -19.13 -11.80
C ASP A 499 5.66 -17.73 -11.65
N GLU A 500 6.45 -17.54 -10.59
CA GLU A 500 7.13 -16.28 -10.32
C GLU A 500 8.28 -16.02 -11.27
N PHE A 501 9.03 -17.08 -11.56
CA PHE A 501 10.16 -17.05 -12.49
C PHE A 501 10.00 -18.16 -13.50
N PHE A 502 10.21 -17.86 -14.78
CA PHE A 502 10.11 -18.89 -15.81
C PHE A 502 10.76 -18.43 -17.11
N MET A 503 11.05 -19.40 -17.99
CA MET A 503 11.55 -19.15 -19.33
C MET A 503 10.45 -19.36 -20.36
N LYS A 504 10.45 -18.50 -21.40
CA LYS A 504 9.77 -18.78 -22.66
C LYS A 504 10.81 -18.94 -23.73
N ALA A 505 10.67 -19.94 -24.59
CA ALA A 505 11.61 -20.18 -25.68
C ALA A 505 10.88 -20.57 -26.96
N SER A 506 11.48 -20.24 -28.08
CA SER A 506 11.07 -20.67 -29.41
C SER A 506 12.26 -20.78 -30.33
N ILE A 507 12.15 -21.60 -31.36
CA ILE A 507 13.13 -21.64 -32.46
C ILE A 507 12.91 -20.40 -33.33
N ASN A 508 13.91 -19.52 -33.36
CA ASN A 508 13.87 -18.34 -34.22
C ASN A 508 14.24 -18.71 -35.68
N GLN A 509 15.33 -19.47 -35.83
CA GLN A 509 15.75 -20.00 -37.12
C GLN A 509 16.42 -21.37 -36.91
N SER A 510 16.34 -22.26 -37.90
CA SER A 510 17.03 -23.54 -37.91
C SER A 510 17.42 -23.92 -39.33
N ALA A 511 18.62 -24.46 -39.45
CA ALA A 511 19.18 -24.99 -40.72
C ALA A 511 20.06 -26.19 -40.42
N SER A 512 20.63 -26.82 -41.47
CA SER A 512 21.47 -28.00 -41.37
C SER A 512 22.82 -27.79 -40.67
N SER A 513 23.16 -26.54 -40.30
CA SER A 513 24.42 -26.19 -39.63
C SER A 513 24.20 -25.30 -38.38
N TYR A 514 22.97 -24.98 -38.01
CA TYR A 514 22.74 -24.17 -36.82
C TYR A 514 21.29 -24.23 -36.32
N THR A 515 21.13 -23.91 -35.05
CA THR A 515 19.86 -23.56 -34.41
C THR A 515 20.01 -22.22 -33.75
N GLU A 516 19.05 -21.31 -34.00
CA GLU A 516 18.92 -20.03 -33.32
C GLU A 516 17.68 -20.03 -32.47
N LEU A 517 17.85 -19.69 -31.21
CA LEU A 517 16.81 -19.67 -30.18
C LEU A 517 16.46 -18.23 -29.85
N LYS A 518 15.15 -17.99 -29.65
CA LYS A 518 14.63 -16.79 -29.04
C LYS A 518 14.08 -17.17 -27.68
N VAL A 519 14.63 -16.58 -26.63
CA VAL A 519 14.28 -16.88 -25.24
C VAL A 519 13.90 -15.60 -24.50
N PHE A 520 13.00 -15.74 -23.54
CA PHE A 520 12.65 -14.70 -22.58
C PHE A 520 12.84 -15.24 -21.17
N ALA A 521 13.61 -14.54 -20.37
CA ALA A 521 13.61 -14.70 -18.93
C ALA A 521 12.49 -13.83 -18.35
N MET A 522 11.59 -14.42 -17.58
CA MET A 522 10.40 -13.76 -17.04
C MET A 522 10.49 -13.63 -15.52
N ASN A 523 10.06 -12.49 -14.98
CA ASN A 523 9.91 -12.24 -13.55
C ASN A 523 8.51 -11.70 -13.28
N HIS A 524 7.68 -12.53 -12.65
CA HIS A 524 6.34 -12.19 -12.19
C HIS A 524 6.23 -12.37 -10.66
N SER A 525 7.36 -12.20 -9.94
CA SER A 525 7.40 -12.42 -8.49
C SER A 525 6.49 -11.46 -7.74
N ALA A 526 5.82 -11.99 -6.71
CA ALA A 526 4.93 -11.26 -5.83
C ALA A 526 4.92 -11.81 -4.38
N TRP A 527 5.65 -12.92 -4.07
CA TRP A 527 5.67 -13.57 -2.75
C TRP A 527 7.03 -13.62 -2.05
N PRO A 528 7.64 -12.47 -1.69
CA PRO A 528 7.41 -11.08 -2.11
C PRO A 528 7.93 -10.78 -3.52
N ALA A 529 7.51 -9.64 -4.08
CA ALA A 529 8.08 -9.13 -5.32
C ALA A 529 9.57 -8.83 -5.14
N ARG A 530 10.41 -9.18 -6.13
CA ARG A 530 11.85 -8.94 -6.06
C ARG A 530 12.49 -8.73 -7.42
N THR A 531 13.47 -7.85 -7.49
CA THR A 531 14.32 -7.65 -8.65
C THR A 531 15.44 -8.66 -8.65
N ILE A 532 15.69 -9.32 -9.79
CA ILE A 532 16.84 -10.21 -9.96
C ILE A 532 17.97 -9.45 -10.63
N LYS A 533 19.12 -9.36 -9.94
CA LYS A 533 20.31 -8.63 -10.38
C LYS A 533 21.43 -9.57 -10.88
N ASN A 534 21.41 -10.84 -10.50
CA ASN A 534 22.44 -11.85 -10.85
C ASN A 534 21.85 -13.00 -11.66
N LEU A 535 21.00 -12.66 -12.64
CA LEU A 535 20.28 -13.63 -13.43
C LEU A 535 21.22 -14.36 -14.40
N SER A 536 21.07 -15.68 -14.47
CA SER A 536 21.63 -16.49 -15.56
C SER A 536 20.70 -17.63 -15.92
N TYR A 537 20.85 -18.21 -17.09
CA TYR A 537 20.12 -19.40 -17.51
C TYR A 537 21.00 -20.28 -18.40
N ASN A 538 20.75 -21.61 -18.34
CA ASN A 538 21.47 -22.60 -19.07
C ASN A 538 20.58 -23.25 -20.14
N TYR A 539 21.12 -23.41 -21.35
CA TYR A 539 20.57 -24.19 -22.44
C TYR A 539 21.43 -25.42 -22.66
N TYR A 540 20.86 -26.60 -22.53
CA TYR A 540 21.56 -27.90 -22.64
C TYR A 540 21.31 -28.50 -24.01
N PHE A 541 22.42 -28.95 -24.66
CA PHE A 541 22.38 -29.55 -25.97
C PHE A 541 23.30 -30.79 -26.04
N ASP A 542 22.95 -31.73 -26.93
CA ASP A 542 23.67 -32.98 -27.14
C ASP A 542 24.43 -32.92 -28.46
N ILE A 543 25.68 -33.35 -28.48
CA ILE A 543 26.53 -33.41 -29.67
C ILE A 543 26.83 -34.85 -30.13
N SER A 544 26.00 -35.82 -29.76
CA SER A 544 26.23 -37.25 -30.10
C SER A 544 26.34 -37.45 -31.60
N GLU A 545 25.54 -36.78 -32.41
CA GLU A 545 25.57 -36.84 -33.87
C GLU A 545 26.88 -36.29 -34.46
N LEU A 546 27.46 -35.27 -33.80
CA LEU A 546 28.79 -34.74 -34.23
C LEU A 546 29.89 -35.74 -33.91
N VAL A 547 29.84 -36.34 -32.70
CA VAL A 547 30.81 -37.34 -32.26
C VAL A 547 30.76 -38.57 -33.16
N ASP A 548 29.57 -39.05 -33.49
CA ASP A 548 29.36 -40.20 -34.40
C ASP A 548 29.87 -39.90 -35.82
N ALA A 549 29.83 -38.64 -36.25
CA ALA A 549 30.39 -38.18 -37.51
C ALA A 549 31.90 -37.87 -37.47
N GLY A 550 32.53 -38.04 -36.30
CA GLY A 550 33.99 -37.84 -36.11
C GLY A 550 34.41 -36.41 -35.79
N TYR A 551 33.46 -35.57 -35.37
CA TYR A 551 33.67 -34.19 -34.93
C TYR A 551 33.65 -34.09 -33.39
N SER A 552 33.78 -32.88 -32.85
CA SER A 552 33.86 -32.67 -31.43
C SER A 552 33.23 -31.30 -31.04
N ILE A 553 33.15 -31.05 -29.74
CA ILE A 553 32.69 -29.74 -29.21
C ILE A 553 33.52 -28.56 -29.75
N ASN A 554 34.78 -28.77 -30.15
CA ASN A 554 35.60 -27.72 -30.72
C ASN A 554 35.11 -27.21 -32.10
N ASP A 555 34.24 -27.98 -32.74
CA ASP A 555 33.60 -27.62 -34.02
C ASP A 555 32.30 -26.83 -33.79
N VAL A 556 31.85 -26.67 -32.53
CA VAL A 556 30.64 -25.91 -32.17
C VAL A 556 31.01 -24.48 -31.81
N SER A 557 30.27 -23.53 -32.33
CA SER A 557 30.38 -22.13 -31.98
C SER A 557 29.05 -21.58 -31.51
N VAL A 558 29.11 -20.66 -30.52
CA VAL A 558 27.92 -20.03 -29.92
C VAL A 558 28.04 -18.52 -30.01
N LYS A 559 26.92 -17.85 -30.23
CA LYS A 559 26.89 -16.39 -30.36
C LYS A 559 25.53 -15.82 -29.97
N VAL A 560 25.56 -14.73 -29.21
CA VAL A 560 24.37 -13.87 -29.03
C VAL A 560 24.16 -13.05 -30.32
N GLY A 561 22.95 -13.12 -30.85
CA GLY A 561 22.53 -12.40 -32.05
C GLY A 561 21.74 -11.13 -31.71
N TYR A 562 20.89 -11.20 -30.65
CA TYR A 562 20.09 -10.09 -30.14
C TYR A 562 20.05 -10.16 -28.62
N ASP A 563 20.08 -9.01 -27.99
CA ASP A 563 19.99 -8.84 -26.55
C ASP A 563 19.20 -7.56 -26.24
N GLN A 564 18.11 -7.70 -25.53
CA GLN A 564 17.26 -6.57 -25.11
C GLN A 564 18.04 -5.54 -24.27
N HIS A 565 19.09 -5.97 -23.56
CA HIS A 565 19.95 -5.12 -22.72
C HIS A 565 21.20 -4.59 -23.43
N SER A 566 21.28 -4.67 -24.77
CA SER A 566 22.47 -4.29 -25.53
C SER A 566 22.82 -2.80 -25.54
N GLY A 567 22.04 -1.96 -24.86
CA GLY A 567 22.28 -0.52 -24.67
C GLY A 567 23.22 -0.20 -23.50
N ASP A 568 22.95 0.89 -22.81
CA ASP A 568 23.81 1.46 -21.75
C ASP A 568 23.84 0.64 -20.44
N LYS A 569 23.00 -0.38 -20.29
CA LYS A 569 22.80 -1.15 -19.06
C LYS A 569 23.46 -2.53 -19.03
N GLY A 570 24.45 -2.76 -19.87
CA GLY A 570 25.14 -4.03 -19.91
C GLY A 570 24.61 -4.96 -21.00
N LYS A 571 25.26 -6.12 -21.14
CA LYS A 571 24.93 -7.12 -22.17
C LYS A 571 24.82 -8.50 -21.56
N ILE A 572 23.96 -9.34 -22.15
CA ILE A 572 23.95 -10.75 -21.87
C ILE A 572 25.24 -11.35 -22.50
N SER A 573 26.03 -12.03 -21.68
CA SER A 573 27.17 -12.82 -22.13
C SER A 573 26.78 -14.28 -22.28
N ILE A 574 27.35 -14.96 -23.30
CA ILE A 574 27.20 -16.40 -23.47
C ILE A 574 28.57 -17.06 -23.24
N SER A 575 28.59 -18.13 -22.46
CA SER A 575 29.82 -18.91 -22.24
C SER A 575 30.21 -19.72 -23.48
N ASP A 576 31.48 -20.12 -23.59
CA ASP A 576 31.83 -21.28 -24.41
C ASP A 576 31.02 -22.50 -23.88
N PRO A 577 30.81 -23.54 -24.75
CA PRO A 577 30.16 -24.78 -24.32
C PRO A 577 30.87 -25.43 -23.12
N ILE A 578 30.09 -25.73 -22.07
CA ILE A 578 30.57 -26.38 -20.85
C ILE A 578 30.03 -27.81 -20.83
N GLN A 579 30.88 -28.79 -20.62
CA GLN A 579 30.45 -30.20 -20.54
C GLN A 579 29.62 -30.42 -19.26
N TYR A 580 28.45 -31.00 -19.43
CA TYR A 580 27.59 -31.40 -18.31
C TYR A 580 27.85 -32.88 -17.97
N ASP A 581 27.57 -33.79 -18.91
CA ASP A 581 27.82 -35.21 -18.76
C ASP A 581 27.89 -35.88 -20.17
N GLY A 582 28.93 -36.71 -20.41
CA GLY A 582 29.07 -37.39 -21.66
C GLY A 582 29.14 -36.45 -22.87
N ASN A 583 28.17 -36.56 -23.79
CA ASN A 583 28.02 -35.70 -24.96
C ASN A 583 27.05 -34.52 -24.71
N ILE A 584 26.51 -34.40 -23.52
CA ILE A 584 25.66 -33.28 -23.13
C ILE A 584 26.52 -32.11 -22.68
N TYR A 585 26.32 -30.97 -23.30
CA TYR A 585 26.95 -29.70 -23.00
C TYR A 585 25.85 -28.65 -22.68
N TYR A 586 26.26 -27.55 -22.08
CA TYR A 586 25.39 -26.39 -21.95
C TYR A 586 26.13 -25.09 -22.24
N VAL A 587 25.39 -24.10 -22.63
CA VAL A 587 25.83 -22.71 -22.65
C VAL A 587 25.13 -21.95 -21.52
N LYS A 588 25.92 -21.17 -20.78
CA LYS A 588 25.39 -20.28 -19.73
C LYS A 588 25.26 -18.88 -20.29
N LEU A 589 24.06 -18.35 -20.26
CA LEU A 589 23.80 -16.95 -20.57
C LEU A 589 23.69 -16.19 -19.25
N SER A 590 24.53 -15.17 -19.07
CA SER A 590 24.63 -14.41 -17.82
C SER A 590 24.42 -12.95 -18.09
N PHE A 591 23.66 -12.31 -17.20
CA PHE A 591 23.42 -10.88 -17.24
C PHE A 591 24.65 -10.13 -16.74
N ALA A 592 25.03 -9.03 -17.40
CA ALA A 592 26.09 -8.16 -16.94
C ALA A 592 25.61 -7.29 -15.75
N ASP A 593 26.58 -6.71 -15.02
CA ASP A 593 26.30 -5.76 -13.96
C ASP A 593 25.41 -4.61 -14.48
N GLY A 594 24.36 -4.27 -13.72
CA GLY A 594 23.38 -3.26 -14.06
C GLY A 594 22.20 -3.74 -14.92
N SER A 595 22.26 -4.96 -15.47
CA SER A 595 21.09 -5.59 -16.11
C SER A 595 20.21 -6.22 -15.04
N VAL A 596 18.92 -5.88 -15.06
CA VAL A 596 17.95 -6.36 -14.08
C VAL A 596 16.69 -6.86 -14.76
N VAL A 597 16.01 -7.83 -14.15
CA VAL A 597 14.64 -8.22 -14.50
C VAL A 597 13.79 -8.03 -13.26
N MET A 598 12.82 -7.10 -13.31
CA MET A 598 11.98 -6.73 -12.17
C MET A 598 10.51 -6.97 -12.50
N PRO A 599 9.67 -7.36 -11.54
CA PRO A 599 8.24 -7.65 -11.79
C PRO A 599 7.42 -6.37 -11.91
N THR A 600 7.79 -5.50 -12.86
CA THR A 600 7.10 -4.25 -13.17
C THR A 600 7.44 -3.78 -14.58
N GLY A 601 6.69 -2.83 -15.11
CA GLY A 601 6.96 -2.21 -16.41
C GLY A 601 6.44 -3.00 -17.60
N GLN A 602 6.43 -2.33 -18.77
CA GLN A 602 5.94 -2.93 -20.02
C GLN A 602 6.91 -4.00 -20.55
N SER A 603 8.19 -3.82 -20.30
CA SER A 603 9.27 -4.69 -20.80
C SER A 603 10.22 -5.17 -19.70
N GLU A 604 10.27 -4.53 -18.56
CA GLU A 604 11.21 -4.77 -17.47
C GLU A 604 10.97 -6.10 -16.76
N HIS A 605 9.73 -6.64 -16.83
CA HIS A 605 9.37 -7.93 -16.27
C HIS A 605 9.85 -9.12 -17.11
N ARG A 606 10.50 -8.84 -18.25
CA ARG A 606 11.05 -9.87 -19.15
C ARG A 606 12.35 -9.39 -19.78
N SER A 607 13.19 -10.34 -20.17
CA SER A 607 14.40 -10.06 -20.93
C SER A 607 14.52 -11.00 -22.10
N GLU A 608 14.48 -10.45 -23.34
CA GLU A 608 14.65 -11.20 -24.57
C GLU A 608 16.12 -11.35 -24.91
N CYS A 609 16.52 -12.57 -25.27
CA CYS A 609 17.80 -12.86 -25.90
C CYS A 609 17.60 -13.80 -27.07
N GLN A 610 18.33 -13.55 -28.17
CA GLN A 610 18.43 -14.49 -29.28
C GLN A 610 19.89 -14.94 -29.38
N PHE A 611 20.13 -16.25 -29.37
CA PHE A 611 21.46 -16.82 -29.50
C PHE A 611 21.46 -18.00 -30.43
N ARG A 612 22.61 -18.24 -31.06
CA ARG A 612 22.79 -19.26 -32.06
C ARG A 612 23.87 -20.25 -31.62
N ILE A 613 23.58 -21.55 -31.79
CA ILE A 613 24.52 -22.65 -31.72
C ILE A 613 24.73 -23.13 -33.17
N SER A 614 25.96 -23.23 -33.62
CA SER A 614 26.27 -23.52 -35.03
C SER A 614 27.53 -24.34 -35.18
N ILE A 615 27.58 -25.09 -36.25
CA ILE A 615 28.76 -25.82 -36.75
C ILE A 615 29.22 -25.19 -38.06
N PRO A 616 30.50 -25.42 -38.48
CA PRO A 616 31.02 -24.93 -39.76
C PRO A 616 30.21 -25.43 -40.97
N ASP A 617 30.04 -24.61 -41.99
CA ASP A 617 29.25 -24.93 -43.19
C ASP A 617 29.78 -26.15 -43.96
N ASN A 618 31.05 -26.48 -43.83
CA ASN A 618 31.64 -27.66 -44.48
C ASN A 618 31.23 -29.00 -43.85
N ILE A 619 30.58 -28.98 -42.68
CA ILE A 619 30.04 -30.15 -42.00
C ILE A 619 28.52 -30.07 -41.83
N GLN A 620 27.86 -29.22 -42.63
CA GLN A 620 26.38 -29.10 -42.60
C GLN A 620 25.70 -30.44 -42.89
N GLY A 621 24.51 -30.60 -42.29
CA GLY A 621 23.71 -31.82 -42.41
C GLY A 621 23.98 -32.88 -41.35
N VAL A 622 24.96 -32.62 -40.46
CA VAL A 622 25.20 -33.46 -39.28
C VAL A 622 24.43 -32.93 -38.07
N TRP A 623 24.25 -31.62 -37.94
CA TRP A 623 23.59 -30.97 -36.81
C TRP A 623 22.13 -31.40 -36.67
N ASP A 624 21.74 -31.95 -35.50
CA ASP A 624 20.40 -32.37 -35.15
C ASP A 624 19.98 -31.81 -33.76
N PRO A 625 19.33 -30.66 -33.67
CA PRO A 625 18.93 -30.08 -32.38
C PRO A 625 17.79 -30.85 -31.71
N THR A 626 17.17 -31.83 -32.35
CA THR A 626 16.02 -32.54 -31.79
C THR A 626 16.40 -33.52 -30.68
N ASN A 627 17.70 -33.83 -30.52
CA ASN A 627 18.24 -34.61 -29.40
C ASN A 627 18.66 -33.75 -28.21
N ASP A 628 18.64 -32.41 -28.37
CA ASP A 628 19.01 -31.47 -27.30
C ASP A 628 18.00 -31.54 -26.14
N TYR A 629 18.50 -31.64 -24.91
CA TYR A 629 17.65 -31.68 -23.72
C TYR A 629 16.74 -30.47 -23.63
N SER A 630 17.29 -29.25 -23.79
CA SER A 630 16.50 -28.01 -23.71
C SER A 630 15.61 -27.77 -24.93
N TYR A 631 15.80 -28.48 -26.05
CA TYR A 631 14.95 -28.40 -27.24
C TYR A 631 13.62 -29.13 -27.03
N ALA A 632 13.63 -30.18 -26.21
CA ALA A 632 12.46 -31.04 -25.98
C ALA A 632 11.38 -30.41 -25.08
N GLY A 633 11.71 -29.41 -24.25
CA GLY A 633 10.77 -28.79 -23.35
C GLY A 633 11.22 -27.42 -22.83
N LEU A 634 10.26 -26.55 -22.60
CA LEU A 634 10.53 -25.19 -22.08
C LEU A 634 11.13 -25.22 -20.68
N ASP A 635 10.69 -26.12 -19.82
CA ASP A 635 11.16 -26.33 -18.46
C ASP A 635 12.56 -26.98 -18.37
N HIS A 636 13.13 -27.33 -19.51
CA HIS A 636 14.50 -27.81 -19.63
C HIS A 636 15.54 -26.71 -19.86
N ILE A 637 15.14 -25.44 -19.92
CA ILE A 637 16.04 -24.29 -19.81
C ILE A 637 16.03 -23.85 -18.37
N THR A 638 17.13 -23.99 -17.66
CA THR A 638 17.18 -23.71 -16.21
C THR A 638 17.57 -22.25 -15.93
N MET A 639 16.93 -21.63 -14.93
CA MET A 639 17.16 -20.24 -14.54
C MET A 639 17.73 -20.16 -13.12
N TYR A 640 18.70 -19.29 -12.91
CA TYR A 640 19.41 -19.11 -11.64
C TYR A 640 19.43 -17.65 -11.21
N ASP A 641 19.32 -17.45 -9.89
CA ASP A 641 19.68 -16.20 -9.22
C ASP A 641 21.00 -16.44 -8.47
N GLY A 642 22.08 -15.90 -9.01
CA GLY A 642 23.44 -16.30 -8.62
C GLY A 642 23.68 -17.80 -8.89
N ASP A 643 23.90 -18.57 -7.82
CA ASP A 643 24.11 -20.02 -7.89
C ASP A 643 22.83 -20.81 -7.51
N THR A 644 21.74 -20.14 -7.19
CA THR A 644 20.48 -20.78 -6.78
C THR A 644 19.61 -21.05 -7.99
N LEU A 645 19.27 -22.33 -8.22
CA LEU A 645 18.29 -22.72 -9.24
C LEU A 645 16.91 -22.23 -8.81
N ILE A 646 16.29 -21.34 -9.61
CA ILE A 646 14.97 -20.75 -9.31
C ILE A 646 13.86 -21.25 -10.24
N TRP A 647 14.21 -21.83 -11.40
CA TRP A 647 13.22 -22.41 -12.31
C TRP A 647 13.88 -23.41 -13.27
N GLY A 648 13.08 -24.40 -13.69
CA GLY A 648 13.48 -25.43 -14.65
C GLY A 648 13.98 -26.72 -13.99
N VAL A 649 14.35 -27.69 -14.83
CA VAL A 649 14.84 -29.01 -14.43
C VAL A 649 16.17 -29.25 -15.11
N GLU A 650 17.20 -29.59 -14.36
CA GLU A 650 18.51 -29.98 -14.93
C GLU A 650 18.46 -31.38 -15.54
N PRO A 651 19.36 -31.76 -16.44
CA PRO A 651 19.38 -33.09 -17.07
C PRO A 651 19.44 -34.26 -16.06
N ASP A 652 19.99 -34.07 -14.87
CA ASP A 652 20.03 -35.08 -13.81
C ASP A 652 18.76 -35.13 -12.95
N GLY A 653 17.74 -34.27 -13.25
CA GLY A 653 16.49 -34.19 -12.56
C GLY A 653 16.45 -33.21 -11.38
N THR A 654 17.55 -32.47 -11.14
CA THR A 654 17.59 -31.40 -10.11
C THR A 654 16.55 -30.33 -10.44
N LYS A 655 15.77 -29.92 -9.42
CA LYS A 655 14.71 -28.92 -9.49
C LYS A 655 14.92 -27.82 -8.45
N PRO A 656 14.29 -26.64 -8.63
CA PRO A 656 14.27 -25.62 -7.58
C PRO A 656 13.78 -26.20 -6.25
N ASP A 657 14.41 -25.78 -5.15
CA ASP A 657 13.93 -26.14 -3.82
C ASP A 657 12.68 -25.28 -3.49
N VAL A 658 11.52 -25.94 -3.46
CA VAL A 658 10.21 -25.28 -3.26
C VAL A 658 10.00 -24.86 -1.80
N THR A 659 10.94 -25.14 -0.90
CA THR A 659 10.72 -25.05 0.56
C THR A 659 11.17 -23.75 1.22
N THR A 660 11.71 -22.75 0.47
CA THR A 660 12.19 -21.54 1.15
C THR A 660 11.89 -20.27 0.33
N PRO A 661 11.09 -19.34 0.86
CA PRO A 661 11.21 -17.95 0.44
C PRO A 661 12.63 -17.50 0.82
N THR A 662 13.48 -17.29 -0.17
CA THR A 662 14.87 -16.86 0.08
C THR A 662 14.85 -15.39 0.51
N THR A 663 14.73 -15.13 1.80
CA THR A 663 15.06 -13.83 2.38
C THR A 663 16.58 -13.67 2.35
N THR A 664 17.14 -13.28 1.24
CA THR A 664 18.52 -12.83 1.20
C THR A 664 18.59 -11.40 1.70
N LYS A 665 19.03 -11.26 2.93
CA LYS A 665 19.42 -9.97 3.51
C LYS A 665 20.52 -9.36 2.61
N PRO A 666 20.36 -8.13 2.10
CA PRO A 666 21.41 -7.49 1.32
C PRO A 666 22.65 -7.28 2.18
N SER A 667 23.80 -7.81 1.73
CA SER A 667 25.09 -7.52 2.34
C SER A 667 25.52 -6.12 1.90
N THR A 668 25.51 -5.18 2.84
CA THR A 668 26.04 -3.83 2.64
C THR A 668 27.57 -3.90 2.50
N THR A 669 28.07 -3.73 1.30
CA THR A 669 29.46 -3.37 1.07
C THR A 669 29.49 -1.96 0.52
N THR A 670 29.88 -1.02 1.35
CA THR A 670 30.08 0.40 1.02
C THR A 670 31.33 0.53 0.18
N THR A 671 31.17 0.93 -1.08
CA THR A 671 32.31 1.42 -1.89
C THR A 671 31.94 2.81 -2.42
N THR A 672 32.69 3.78 -1.95
CA THR A 672 32.57 5.20 -2.37
C THR A 672 33.38 5.35 -3.65
N GLU A 673 32.74 5.64 -4.78
CA GLU A 673 33.38 6.22 -5.95
C GLU A 673 32.59 7.41 -6.47
N THR A 674 33.29 8.52 -6.59
CA THR A 674 32.82 9.79 -7.11
C THR A 674 32.94 9.79 -8.63
N THR A 675 31.84 9.85 -9.35
CA THR A 675 31.86 10.04 -10.80
C THR A 675 30.94 11.21 -11.18
N THR A 676 31.54 12.21 -11.83
CA THR A 676 30.88 13.39 -12.37
C THR A 676 30.21 13.04 -13.69
N THR A 677 28.90 13.12 -13.77
CA THR A 677 28.15 12.86 -15.02
C THR A 677 27.50 14.16 -15.51
N THR A 678 27.78 14.49 -16.76
CA THR A 678 27.19 15.62 -17.49
C THR A 678 25.88 15.16 -18.14
N THR A 679 24.78 15.74 -17.74
CA THR A 679 23.45 15.39 -18.26
C THR A 679 23.15 16.19 -19.53
N ALA A 680 22.81 15.50 -20.61
CA ALA A 680 22.20 16.09 -21.80
C ALA A 680 20.69 15.85 -21.74
N THR A 681 19.95 16.91 -21.50
CA THR A 681 18.46 16.87 -21.48
C THR A 681 17.95 17.19 -22.88
N THR A 682 17.28 16.25 -23.52
CA THR A 682 16.58 16.52 -24.78
C THR A 682 15.14 16.91 -24.45
N LYS A 683 14.84 18.19 -24.60
CA LYS A 683 13.50 18.75 -24.39
C LYS A 683 12.77 18.79 -25.73
N ALA A 684 11.70 18.06 -25.88
CA ALA A 684 10.83 18.18 -27.05
C ALA A 684 9.85 19.36 -26.81
N THR A 685 9.95 20.41 -27.64
CA THR A 685 9.05 21.55 -27.61
C THR A 685 8.09 21.47 -28.78
N MET A 686 6.80 21.36 -28.52
CA MET A 686 5.76 21.49 -29.54
C MET A 686 5.19 22.92 -29.53
N THR A 687 5.12 23.55 -30.68
CA THR A 687 4.50 24.86 -30.87
C THR A 687 3.20 24.69 -31.68
N THR A 688 2.06 24.99 -31.06
CA THR A 688 0.78 25.08 -31.78
C THR A 688 0.42 26.57 -31.96
N THR A 689 0.18 26.99 -33.18
CA THR A 689 -0.35 28.31 -33.48
C THR A 689 -1.86 28.21 -33.79
N SER A 690 -2.69 28.74 -32.91
CA SER A 690 -4.02 29.26 -33.27
C SER A 690 -4.09 30.68 -32.71
N ASP A 691 -4.67 31.59 -33.53
CA ASP A 691 -4.83 32.99 -33.16
C ASP A 691 -5.61 33.11 -31.86
N ASP A 692 -4.99 33.75 -30.88
CA ASP A 692 -5.35 34.04 -29.51
C ASP A 692 -4.94 33.00 -28.45
N ILE A 693 -3.94 33.43 -27.70
CA ILE A 693 -3.41 32.86 -26.44
C ILE A 693 -2.36 31.73 -26.60
N ILE A 694 -1.10 32.13 -26.44
CA ILE A 694 0.03 31.22 -26.28
C ILE A 694 0.04 30.73 -24.81
N TYR A 695 -0.16 29.43 -24.63
CA TYR A 695 0.15 28.76 -23.38
C TYR A 695 1.24 27.71 -23.62
N GLU A 696 2.35 27.78 -22.91
CA GLU A 696 3.27 26.65 -22.82
C GLU A 696 2.63 25.63 -21.84
N SER A 697 2.23 24.48 -22.36
CA SER A 697 1.75 23.36 -21.55
C SER A 697 2.59 22.14 -21.90
N GLU A 698 3.06 21.42 -20.87
CA GLU A 698 3.62 20.08 -21.05
C GLU A 698 2.46 19.10 -21.26
N GLY A 699 2.41 18.44 -22.41
CA GLY A 699 1.38 17.45 -22.75
C GLY A 699 2.04 16.08 -22.99
N ALA A 700 1.39 15.02 -22.55
CA ALA A 700 1.78 13.65 -22.88
C ALA A 700 0.97 13.15 -24.07
N LEU A 701 1.66 12.53 -25.04
CA LEU A 701 1.04 11.84 -26.16
C LEU A 701 0.86 10.37 -25.76
N LEU A 702 -0.35 9.88 -25.78
CA LEU A 702 -0.66 8.48 -25.44
C LEU A 702 -1.11 7.75 -26.71
N LEU A 703 -0.56 6.56 -26.92
CA LEU A 703 -0.97 5.64 -27.96
C LEU A 703 -2.19 4.85 -27.44
N ASP A 704 -3.35 5.05 -28.05
CA ASP A 704 -4.59 4.37 -27.66
C ASP A 704 -4.79 3.05 -28.43
N ASP A 705 -4.60 3.09 -29.75
CA ASP A 705 -4.69 1.90 -30.59
C ASP A 705 -3.50 1.87 -31.56
N GLU A 706 -2.91 0.70 -31.76
CA GLU A 706 -1.85 0.48 -32.76
C GLU A 706 -2.40 0.46 -34.18
N PRO A 707 -1.60 0.76 -35.23
CA PRO A 707 -2.02 0.63 -36.61
C PRO A 707 -2.44 -0.82 -36.92
N GLU A 708 -3.38 -0.99 -37.84
CA GLU A 708 -3.83 -2.31 -38.31
C GLU A 708 -2.68 -3.12 -38.96
N LYS A 709 -1.67 -2.46 -39.48
CA LYS A 709 -0.51 -3.06 -40.11
C LYS A 709 0.76 -2.75 -39.30
N LEU A 710 1.31 -3.76 -38.64
CA LEU A 710 2.53 -3.67 -37.82
C LEU A 710 3.80 -4.22 -38.47
N THR A 711 3.71 -4.73 -39.73
CA THR A 711 4.87 -5.34 -40.38
C THR A 711 5.01 -4.80 -41.80
N TYR A 712 6.17 -4.23 -42.12
CA TYR A 712 6.48 -3.60 -43.40
C TYR A 712 7.73 -4.24 -44.04
N ARG A 713 7.79 -4.20 -45.37
CA ARG A 713 9.01 -4.57 -46.12
C ARG A 713 9.82 -3.32 -46.37
N VAL A 714 11.13 -3.47 -46.51
CA VAL A 714 12.01 -2.34 -46.84
C VAL A 714 11.56 -1.68 -48.14
N GLY A 715 11.22 -0.39 -48.06
CA GLY A 715 10.73 0.42 -49.17
C GLY A 715 9.20 0.42 -49.34
N GLU A 716 8.47 -0.13 -48.42
CA GLU A 716 6.99 -0.03 -48.37
C GLU A 716 6.57 1.24 -47.60
N ASP A 717 5.55 1.93 -48.10
CA ASP A 717 5.03 3.11 -47.40
C ASP A 717 4.32 2.74 -46.10
N LEU A 718 4.51 3.57 -45.07
CA LEU A 718 3.93 3.36 -43.72
C LEU A 718 2.40 3.58 -43.80
N ASP A 719 1.64 2.55 -43.41
CA ASP A 719 0.17 2.62 -43.33
C ASP A 719 -0.26 2.79 -41.87
N LEU A 720 -0.78 3.95 -41.52
CA LEU A 720 -1.21 4.33 -40.19
C LEU A 720 -2.70 4.10 -39.96
N THR A 721 -3.36 3.35 -40.81
CA THR A 721 -4.79 3.03 -40.65
C THR A 721 -5.00 2.31 -39.32
N GLY A 722 -5.94 2.80 -38.50
CA GLY A 722 -6.24 2.25 -37.17
C GLY A 722 -5.43 2.87 -36.03
N LEU A 723 -4.32 3.58 -36.31
CA LEU A 723 -3.57 4.29 -35.28
C LEU A 723 -4.45 5.36 -34.61
N ARG A 724 -4.54 5.31 -33.31
CA ARG A 724 -5.23 6.32 -32.48
C ARG A 724 -4.35 6.82 -31.37
N ILE A 725 -4.30 8.12 -31.20
CA ILE A 725 -3.51 8.82 -30.19
C ILE A 725 -4.38 9.80 -29.44
N SER A 726 -4.18 9.88 -28.12
CA SER A 726 -4.78 10.88 -27.24
C SER A 726 -3.74 11.90 -26.81
N LEU A 727 -4.15 13.16 -26.74
CA LEU A 727 -3.36 14.24 -26.16
C LEU A 727 -3.90 14.53 -24.77
N LYS A 728 -3.09 14.35 -23.75
CA LYS A 728 -3.43 14.71 -22.36
C LYS A 728 -2.85 16.08 -22.06
N TYR A 729 -3.72 17.06 -21.80
CA TYR A 729 -3.34 18.40 -21.37
C TYR A 729 -3.52 18.55 -19.87
N TYR A 730 -2.53 19.13 -19.21
CA TYR A 730 -2.63 19.55 -17.83
C TYR A 730 -2.95 21.04 -17.78
N TYR A 731 -4.17 21.38 -17.38
CA TYR A 731 -4.56 22.75 -17.03
C TYR A 731 -4.39 22.93 -15.51
N GLY A 732 -3.64 23.97 -15.13
CA GLY A 732 -3.28 24.23 -13.75
C GLY A 732 -4.47 24.36 -12.78
N LYS A 733 -4.25 23.99 -11.53
CA LYS A 733 -5.07 24.03 -10.30
C LYS A 733 -6.44 23.32 -10.29
N ASP A 734 -7.09 23.11 -11.40
CA ASP A 734 -8.31 22.30 -11.48
C ASP A 734 -8.05 21.16 -12.45
N SER A 735 -7.85 19.95 -11.93
CA SER A 735 -7.69 18.74 -12.74
C SER A 735 -9.04 18.37 -13.38
N CYS A 736 -9.33 18.96 -14.50
CA CYS A 736 -10.31 18.41 -15.43
C CYS A 736 -9.55 17.59 -16.45
N ASP A 737 -9.75 16.27 -16.47
CA ASP A 737 -9.37 15.43 -17.58
C ASP A 737 -10.20 15.86 -18.81
N VAL A 738 -9.60 16.66 -19.67
CA VAL A 738 -10.17 16.93 -20.98
C VAL A 738 -9.65 15.84 -21.89
N ILE A 739 -10.37 14.73 -21.95
CA ILE A 739 -10.16 13.70 -22.97
C ILE A 739 -10.65 14.29 -24.29
N TYR A 740 -9.74 14.68 -25.16
CA TYR A 740 -10.10 14.89 -26.55
C TYR A 740 -10.26 13.52 -27.21
N ASP A 741 -11.35 13.37 -27.96
CA ASP A 741 -11.65 12.17 -28.73
C ASP A 741 -10.45 11.69 -29.52
N LYS A 742 -10.29 10.37 -29.58
CA LYS A 742 -9.29 9.64 -30.36
C LYS A 742 -9.04 10.29 -31.71
N VAL A 743 -7.85 10.82 -31.91
CA VAL A 743 -7.50 11.58 -33.13
C VAL A 743 -6.68 10.68 -34.03
N SER A 744 -7.13 10.48 -35.25
CA SER A 744 -6.33 9.85 -36.29
C SER A 744 -5.32 10.85 -36.86
N PRO A 745 -4.05 10.52 -37.06
CA PRO A 745 -3.09 11.38 -37.76
C PRO A 745 -3.57 11.82 -39.13
N ALA A 746 -4.44 11.03 -39.81
CA ALA A 746 -5.04 11.35 -41.05
C ALA A 746 -6.04 12.56 -41.00
N ASP A 747 -6.58 12.84 -39.80
CA ASP A 747 -7.51 13.94 -39.56
C ASP A 747 -6.81 15.29 -39.35
N TYR A 748 -5.48 15.24 -39.07
CA TYR A 748 -4.65 16.43 -38.77
C TYR A 748 -3.27 16.38 -39.45
N PRO A 749 -3.21 16.30 -40.78
CA PRO A 749 -1.96 16.12 -41.53
C PRO A 749 -0.97 17.28 -41.37
N ASP A 750 -1.44 18.46 -41.00
CA ASP A 750 -0.62 19.67 -40.88
C ASP A 750 -0.16 19.94 -39.41
N LYS A 751 -0.62 19.12 -38.44
CA LYS A 751 -0.39 19.33 -37.01
C LYS A 751 0.32 18.19 -36.30
N LEU A 752 0.40 17.02 -36.91
CA LEU A 752 1.07 15.85 -36.39
C LEU A 752 2.15 15.38 -37.35
N THR A 753 3.39 15.42 -36.95
CA THR A 753 4.52 14.88 -37.70
C THR A 753 5.01 13.65 -36.98
N ILE A 754 5.05 12.51 -37.66
CA ILE A 754 5.66 11.28 -37.15
C ILE A 754 7.07 11.22 -37.68
N ASP A 755 8.05 11.17 -36.78
CA ASP A 755 9.45 10.97 -37.13
C ASP A 755 9.68 9.47 -37.37
N THR A 756 9.94 9.13 -38.63
CA THR A 756 10.22 7.75 -39.05
C THR A 756 11.71 7.47 -39.19
N SER A 757 12.57 8.33 -38.67
CA SER A 757 14.04 8.20 -38.83
C SER A 757 14.64 7.00 -38.08
N GLU A 758 13.88 6.39 -37.15
CA GLU A 758 14.30 5.23 -36.37
C GLU A 758 13.55 3.94 -36.73
N ILE A 759 12.70 3.94 -37.77
CA ILE A 759 11.99 2.75 -38.27
C ILE A 759 12.77 2.15 -39.50
#